data_e2d725fad2d361b4f3020f7860d53e15
#
_entry.id   e2d725fad2d361b4f3020f7860d53e15
#
_cell.length_a   1.000
_cell.length_b   1.000
_cell.length_c   1.000
_cell.angle_alpha   90.00
_cell.angle_beta   90.00
_cell.angle_gamma   90.00
#
_symmetry.space_group_name_H-M   'P 1'
#
loop_
_entity.id
_entity.type
_entity.pdbx_description
1 polymer ?
#
loop_
_entity_poly.entity_id
_entity_poly.type
_entity_poly.pdbx_seq_one_letter_code
_entity_poly.pdbx_strand_id
1 'polypeptide(L)'
;MIFEDYEEKYFDGMDHGEARLKGIKAALDDALQQQDHDAILMLYYEYIAEDVLHGSSYKATIIFPEYVAYFEAHPEKHEDYNHDVMWSYKWILDSISEFYQISLEKVEDLYRQYKDFCKRFNYNLRTYYESLCFFAADNMEKDVKFCGLTAKEAHAEMMKYKRDSLSDCVACETSSEVLYLMNVEDDMEKAVKKAHPLIEGKLTCAEQPHCVFTNIAEGYLKRGDLENAAKFAEKAFHLINRDFPNETTLFTKQSKCMLIFSHTDPNKALKLLKRLLNLLKENPNPDELFEFYRAAYYFMYQLDRHEVEQIRMKLPFKDEEIYNENNTYNVTDLRDFFYDMAKEIAQKFDDRNHNTLCLNLLDEKYDVEDVNFKKPQEKLNYPILDYIRENMVDGALPDDFMLPEGPIDEEGDRFIDGAMDGILLYHNEPQINELGKLENIIKDAAAGSDAAIAKTDRFFEKEDIRALTLVDNVQKYILNNQESLDANNMYKYGIYLTVSARNKESVKIGLSILEIFCDYNDALLEAILDLAKCNEFTLFCIWAVRGLENGNELIFSIAQNVYGWGRIFAVDDIDPNTDEIREWILREGIKNTVYPGYSAITSFKKAEVHSLLENGLTQEQLTPVGAIIIYLVLDGPTIGIKAFEDGDNIIDLYLDSAEKLEKDDIDIKILQLIGANYDNEDIKKRITALGVDISEVVEDENEEKTED
;
A
#
# COMPACT_ATOMS: atom_id res chain seq x y z
N MET A 1 29.62 1.03 -29.14
CA MET A 1 29.20 0.46 -27.84
C MET A 1 27.80 -0.08 -28.07
N ILE A 2 27.42 -1.22 -27.55
CA ILE A 2 26.02 -1.65 -27.57
C ILE A 2 25.27 -0.98 -26.41
N PHE A 3 23.95 -1.02 -26.39
CA PHE A 3 23.15 -0.36 -25.36
C PHE A 3 23.53 -0.82 -23.94
N GLU A 4 23.70 -2.10 -23.73
CA GLU A 4 24.09 -2.73 -22.48
C GLU A 4 25.42 -2.21 -21.92
N ASP A 5 26.38 -1.82 -22.77
CA ASP A 5 27.64 -1.20 -22.29
C ASP A 5 27.41 0.19 -21.66
N TYR A 6 26.38 0.93 -22.12
CA TYR A 6 26.00 2.23 -21.52
C TYR A 6 25.22 2.01 -20.23
N GLU A 7 24.33 1.04 -20.20
CA GLU A 7 23.58 0.65 -19.02
C GLU A 7 24.54 0.26 -17.90
N GLU A 8 25.38 -0.78 -18.08
CA GLU A 8 26.39 -1.21 -17.10
C GLU A 8 27.28 -0.08 -16.57
N LYS A 9 27.59 0.90 -17.41
CA LYS A 9 28.50 2.01 -17.03
C LYS A 9 27.81 3.12 -16.25
N TYR A 10 26.52 3.37 -16.44
CA TYR A 10 25.87 4.61 -16.01
C TYR A 10 24.67 4.42 -15.07
N PHE A 11 23.90 3.34 -15.20
CA PHE A 11 22.67 3.19 -14.44
C PHE A 11 22.27 1.75 -14.10
N ASP A 12 23.06 0.75 -14.44
CA ASP A 12 22.86 -0.62 -14.00
C ASP A 12 22.94 -0.72 -12.48
N GLY A 13 22.01 -1.49 -11.86
CA GLY A 13 21.89 -1.63 -10.41
C GLY A 13 21.44 -0.37 -9.67
N MET A 14 20.96 0.67 -10.37
CA MET A 14 20.37 1.85 -9.73
C MET A 14 18.86 1.67 -9.58
N ASP A 15 18.35 2.07 -8.43
CA ASP A 15 16.91 2.11 -8.18
C ASP A 15 16.17 3.05 -9.12
N HIS A 16 14.91 2.71 -9.37
CA HIS A 16 14.03 3.56 -10.16
C HIS A 16 13.89 4.96 -9.56
N GLY A 17 13.74 5.96 -10.43
CA GLY A 17 13.51 7.34 -10.09
C GLY A 17 14.67 8.28 -10.42
N GLU A 18 14.87 9.31 -9.62
CA GLU A 18 15.74 10.46 -9.96
C GLU A 18 17.22 10.09 -10.18
N ALA A 19 17.76 9.13 -9.41
CA ALA A 19 19.14 8.70 -9.53
C ALA A 19 19.37 7.95 -10.85
N ARG A 20 18.52 6.98 -11.16
CA ARG A 20 18.56 6.21 -12.41
C ARG A 20 18.32 7.13 -13.62
N LEU A 21 17.36 8.02 -13.53
CA LEU A 21 17.10 9.01 -14.58
C LEU A 21 18.31 9.90 -14.91
N LYS A 22 19.10 10.30 -13.90
CA LYS A 22 20.38 11.01 -14.09
C LYS A 22 21.43 10.12 -14.75
N GLY A 23 21.49 8.85 -14.38
CA GLY A 23 22.37 7.87 -15.00
C GLY A 23 22.06 7.68 -16.49
N ILE A 24 20.77 7.46 -16.84
CA ILE A 24 20.32 7.35 -18.24
C ILE A 24 20.66 8.64 -19.01
N LYS A 25 20.47 9.82 -18.41
CA LYS A 25 20.84 11.10 -19.07
C LYS A 25 22.33 11.19 -19.35
N ALA A 26 23.17 10.76 -18.39
CA ALA A 26 24.62 10.76 -18.60
C ALA A 26 25.05 9.75 -19.70
N ALA A 27 24.40 8.59 -19.76
CA ALA A 27 24.58 7.61 -20.82
C ALA A 27 24.20 8.19 -22.20
N LEU A 28 23.05 8.87 -22.26
CA LEU A 28 22.58 9.55 -23.50
C LEU A 28 23.57 10.62 -23.96
N ASP A 29 24.09 11.43 -23.04
CA ASP A 29 25.07 12.47 -23.38
C ASP A 29 26.39 11.88 -23.91
N ASP A 30 26.84 10.74 -23.37
CA ASP A 30 28.02 10.00 -23.87
C ASP A 30 27.73 9.37 -25.24
N ALA A 31 26.58 8.73 -25.44
CA ALA A 31 26.18 8.14 -26.72
C ALA A 31 26.07 9.20 -27.83
N LEU A 32 25.56 10.40 -27.51
CA LEU A 32 25.52 11.55 -28.41
C LEU A 32 26.92 12.01 -28.84
N GLN A 33 27.89 12.05 -27.91
CA GLN A 33 29.29 12.37 -28.22
C GLN A 33 29.95 11.33 -29.13
N GLN A 34 29.59 10.06 -28.94
CA GLN A 34 30.12 8.95 -29.74
C GLN A 34 29.39 8.73 -31.07
N GLN A 35 28.25 9.42 -31.27
CA GLN A 35 27.39 9.26 -32.44
C GLN A 35 26.88 7.82 -32.62
N ASP A 36 26.56 7.15 -31.49
CA ASP A 36 26.02 5.80 -31.50
C ASP A 36 24.48 5.88 -31.65
N HIS A 37 24.02 5.86 -32.90
CA HIS A 37 22.64 6.15 -33.23
C HIS A 37 21.63 5.17 -32.63
N ASP A 38 22.00 3.90 -32.51
CA ASP A 38 21.13 2.87 -31.92
C ASP A 38 21.01 3.10 -30.41
N ALA A 39 22.12 3.24 -29.71
CA ALA A 39 22.11 3.54 -28.27
C ALA A 39 21.39 4.85 -27.95
N ILE A 40 21.55 5.91 -28.76
CA ILE A 40 20.86 7.19 -28.55
C ILE A 40 19.33 7.01 -28.59
N LEU A 41 18.80 6.27 -29.58
CA LEU A 41 17.36 6.06 -29.70
C LEU A 41 16.79 5.23 -28.56
N MET A 42 17.50 4.19 -28.14
CA MET A 42 17.13 3.36 -26.99
C MET A 42 17.20 4.16 -25.69
N LEU A 43 18.24 4.96 -25.46
CA LEU A 43 18.39 5.77 -24.23
C LEU A 43 17.37 6.90 -24.14
N TYR A 44 16.92 7.48 -25.26
CA TYR A 44 15.79 8.39 -25.24
C TYR A 44 14.52 7.68 -24.79
N TYR A 45 14.26 6.48 -25.32
CA TYR A 45 13.11 5.67 -24.94
C TYR A 45 13.14 5.33 -23.44
N GLU A 46 14.27 4.80 -22.95
CA GLU A 46 14.49 4.47 -21.54
C GLU A 46 14.30 5.68 -20.62
N TYR A 47 14.84 6.85 -21.00
CA TYR A 47 14.66 8.07 -20.21
C TYR A 47 13.19 8.47 -20.08
N ILE A 48 12.43 8.37 -21.16
CA ILE A 48 11.00 8.68 -21.17
C ILE A 48 10.23 7.63 -20.35
N ALA A 49 10.55 6.33 -20.53
CA ALA A 49 9.93 5.25 -19.80
C ALA A 49 10.16 5.41 -18.28
N GLU A 50 11.39 5.66 -17.87
CA GLU A 50 11.76 5.84 -16.45
C GLU A 50 10.98 7.00 -15.81
N ASP A 51 10.90 8.18 -16.46
CA ASP A 51 10.20 9.34 -15.89
C ASP A 51 8.68 9.16 -15.90
N VAL A 52 8.12 8.44 -16.88
CA VAL A 52 6.67 8.19 -16.97
C VAL A 52 6.22 7.14 -15.95
N LEU A 53 6.99 6.07 -15.78
CA LEU A 53 6.60 4.94 -14.94
C LEU A 53 6.99 5.14 -13.46
N HIS A 54 8.08 5.86 -13.19
CA HIS A 54 8.67 5.99 -11.85
C HIS A 54 8.96 7.45 -11.44
N GLY A 55 8.59 8.41 -12.27
CA GLY A 55 8.79 9.84 -12.03
C GLY A 55 7.48 10.61 -12.09
N SER A 56 7.63 11.89 -12.48
CA SER A 56 6.50 12.83 -12.58
C SER A 56 6.00 13.07 -14.02
N SER A 57 6.54 12.38 -14.99
CA SER A 57 6.35 12.59 -16.43
C SER A 57 6.81 13.99 -16.95
N TYR A 58 7.24 14.87 -16.06
CA TYR A 58 7.63 16.23 -16.43
C TYR A 58 8.85 16.28 -17.35
N LYS A 59 9.90 15.53 -16.99
CA LYS A 59 11.15 15.50 -17.75
C LYS A 59 10.98 14.77 -19.08
N ALA A 60 10.12 13.75 -19.11
CA ALA A 60 9.73 13.06 -20.32
C ALA A 60 9.10 14.01 -21.34
N THR A 61 8.18 14.88 -20.90
CA THR A 61 7.55 15.89 -21.79
C THR A 61 8.56 16.92 -22.33
N ILE A 62 9.63 17.22 -21.59
CA ILE A 62 10.69 18.15 -22.03
C ILE A 62 11.62 17.51 -23.05
N ILE A 63 12.05 16.27 -22.83
CA ILE A 63 13.04 15.59 -23.68
C ILE A 63 12.40 15.02 -24.97
N PHE A 64 11.13 14.69 -24.94
CA PHE A 64 10.44 14.04 -26.03
C PHE A 64 10.57 14.75 -27.41
N PRO A 65 10.47 16.08 -27.52
CA PRO A 65 10.70 16.77 -28.80
C PRO A 65 12.10 16.55 -29.37
N GLU A 66 13.13 16.39 -28.52
CA GLU A 66 14.50 16.09 -28.94
C GLU A 66 14.58 14.65 -29.48
N TYR A 67 13.93 13.71 -28.83
CA TYR A 67 13.83 12.32 -29.30
C TYR A 67 13.20 12.22 -30.67
N VAL A 68 12.04 12.87 -30.87
CA VAL A 68 11.34 12.90 -32.16
C VAL A 68 12.21 13.57 -33.25
N ALA A 69 12.85 14.70 -32.95
CA ALA A 69 13.73 15.39 -33.87
C ALA A 69 14.94 14.52 -34.25
N TYR A 70 15.51 13.80 -33.31
CA TYR A 70 16.62 12.89 -33.57
C TYR A 70 16.19 11.72 -34.47
N PHE A 71 15.06 11.09 -34.15
CA PHE A 71 14.47 10.03 -34.96
C PHE A 71 14.20 10.48 -36.41
N GLU A 72 13.59 11.66 -36.59
CA GLU A 72 13.31 12.22 -37.91
C GLU A 72 14.59 12.55 -38.72
N ALA A 73 15.69 12.89 -38.05
CA ALA A 73 16.97 13.15 -38.70
C ALA A 73 17.69 11.86 -39.19
N HIS A 74 17.24 10.66 -38.74
CA HIS A 74 17.84 9.36 -39.06
C HIS A 74 16.84 8.41 -39.73
N PRO A 75 16.42 8.68 -41.00
CA PRO A 75 15.41 7.85 -41.68
C PRO A 75 15.78 6.36 -41.81
N GLU A 76 17.07 6.05 -41.83
CA GLU A 76 17.60 4.69 -41.89
C GLU A 76 17.27 3.86 -40.64
N LYS A 77 16.89 4.50 -39.53
CA LYS A 77 16.52 3.86 -38.26
C LYS A 77 15.00 3.74 -38.07
N HIS A 78 14.20 4.28 -38.97
CA HIS A 78 12.74 4.33 -38.81
C HIS A 78 12.10 2.94 -38.75
N GLU A 79 12.61 1.94 -39.46
CA GLU A 79 12.07 0.59 -39.47
C GLU A 79 12.25 -0.08 -38.10
N ASP A 80 13.40 0.12 -37.47
CA ASP A 80 13.79 -0.55 -36.22
C ASP A 80 13.14 0.11 -34.98
N TYR A 81 13.03 1.46 -34.96
CA TYR A 81 12.64 2.21 -33.73
C TYR A 81 11.28 2.94 -33.83
N ASN A 82 10.50 2.76 -34.92
CA ASN A 82 9.21 3.44 -35.02
C ASN A 82 8.22 3.03 -33.93
N HIS A 83 8.27 1.79 -33.45
CA HIS A 83 7.39 1.31 -32.41
C HIS A 83 7.66 2.05 -31.08
N ASP A 84 8.92 2.18 -30.68
CA ASP A 84 9.32 2.83 -29.43
C ASP A 84 8.99 4.32 -29.42
N VAL A 85 9.22 4.99 -30.57
CA VAL A 85 8.79 6.37 -30.75
C VAL A 85 7.26 6.53 -30.66
N MET A 86 6.51 5.62 -31.28
CA MET A 86 5.04 5.64 -31.23
C MET A 86 4.50 5.34 -29.84
N TRP A 87 5.15 4.44 -29.11
CA TRP A 87 4.81 4.13 -27.72
C TRP A 87 5.11 5.32 -26.80
N SER A 88 6.26 5.98 -26.99
CA SER A 88 6.58 7.24 -26.29
C SER A 88 5.58 8.35 -26.57
N TYR A 89 5.14 8.51 -27.85
CA TYR A 89 4.06 9.46 -28.18
C TYR A 89 2.80 9.21 -27.34
N LYS A 90 2.41 7.96 -27.20
CA LYS A 90 1.24 7.59 -26.41
C LYS A 90 1.39 8.03 -24.96
N TRP A 91 2.49 7.68 -24.30
CA TRP A 91 2.78 8.10 -22.92
C TRP A 91 2.75 9.62 -22.77
N ILE A 92 3.37 10.33 -23.71
CA ILE A 92 3.39 11.80 -23.68
C ILE A 92 2.00 12.41 -23.87
N LEU A 93 1.16 11.85 -24.74
CA LEU A 93 -0.20 12.33 -24.94
C LEU A 93 -1.07 12.10 -23.70
N ASP A 94 -0.85 11.02 -22.99
CA ASP A 94 -1.56 10.74 -21.73
C ASP A 94 -1.12 11.70 -20.62
N SER A 95 0.20 11.99 -20.51
CA SER A 95 0.77 12.85 -19.46
C SER A 95 0.62 14.36 -19.74
N ILE A 96 0.53 14.77 -21.00
CA ILE A 96 0.61 16.20 -21.36
C ILE A 96 -0.55 17.04 -20.83
N SER A 97 -1.68 16.42 -20.59
CA SER A 97 -2.86 17.04 -19.98
C SER A 97 -2.58 17.57 -18.59
N GLU A 98 -1.68 16.93 -17.85
CA GLU A 98 -1.32 17.19 -16.46
C GLU A 98 -0.48 18.46 -16.24
N PHE A 99 0.03 19.08 -17.34
CA PHE A 99 0.92 20.24 -17.28
C PHE A 99 0.31 21.47 -17.95
N TYR A 100 -0.24 22.39 -17.17
CA TYR A 100 -0.79 23.66 -17.70
C TYR A 100 0.27 24.55 -18.36
N GLN A 101 1.57 24.31 -18.10
CA GLN A 101 2.68 25.04 -18.74
C GLN A 101 2.78 24.75 -20.24
N ILE A 102 2.19 23.67 -20.71
CA ILE A 102 2.15 23.31 -22.12
C ILE A 102 0.87 23.89 -22.72
N SER A 103 1.04 24.82 -23.66
CA SER A 103 -0.11 25.49 -24.29
C SER A 103 -1.00 24.51 -25.06
N LEU A 104 -2.30 24.80 -25.09
CA LEU A 104 -3.29 24.01 -25.84
C LEU A 104 -2.92 23.83 -27.33
N GLU A 105 -2.35 24.85 -27.95
CA GLU A 105 -1.87 24.78 -29.33
C GLU A 105 -0.76 23.73 -29.51
N LYS A 106 0.18 23.66 -28.57
CA LYS A 106 1.23 22.62 -28.60
C LYS A 106 0.66 21.22 -28.38
N VAL A 107 -0.32 21.09 -27.49
CA VAL A 107 -1.03 19.83 -27.31
C VAL A 107 -1.71 19.39 -28.62
N GLU A 108 -2.44 20.27 -29.28
CA GLU A 108 -3.04 20.00 -30.59
C GLU A 108 -2.01 19.62 -31.65
N ASP A 109 -0.84 20.27 -31.63
CA ASP A 109 0.25 19.98 -32.59
C ASP A 109 0.78 18.56 -32.37
N LEU A 110 0.94 18.11 -31.12
CA LEU A 110 1.37 16.75 -30.80
C LEU A 110 0.34 15.70 -31.25
N TYR A 111 -0.97 15.95 -31.04
CA TYR A 111 -2.01 15.07 -31.56
C TYR A 111 -1.99 14.99 -33.08
N ARG A 112 -1.75 16.09 -33.78
CA ARG A 112 -1.60 16.10 -35.26
C ARG A 112 -0.39 15.29 -35.72
N GLN A 113 0.76 15.51 -35.08
CA GLN A 113 1.99 14.76 -35.37
C GLN A 113 1.79 13.25 -35.14
N TYR A 114 1.24 12.86 -33.98
CA TYR A 114 0.98 11.44 -33.68
C TYR A 114 0.07 10.78 -34.74
N LYS A 115 -1.00 11.46 -35.13
CA LYS A 115 -1.89 10.99 -36.21
C LYS A 115 -1.16 10.79 -37.54
N ASP A 116 -0.25 11.69 -37.89
CA ASP A 116 0.52 11.59 -39.14
C ASP A 116 1.59 10.50 -39.06
N PHE A 117 2.21 10.30 -37.91
CA PHE A 117 3.11 9.18 -37.65
C PHE A 117 2.37 7.84 -37.75
N CYS A 118 1.20 7.69 -37.12
CA CYS A 118 0.39 6.48 -37.25
C CYS A 118 0.17 6.10 -38.73
N LYS A 119 -0.23 7.08 -39.56
CA LYS A 119 -0.42 6.85 -41.00
C LYS A 119 0.87 6.48 -41.72
N ARG A 120 1.96 7.15 -41.40
CA ARG A 120 3.26 6.99 -42.04
C ARG A 120 3.85 5.59 -41.77
N PHE A 121 3.73 5.11 -40.54
CA PHE A 121 4.25 3.81 -40.11
C PHE A 121 3.22 2.67 -40.12
N ASN A 122 2.06 2.94 -40.73
CA ASN A 122 0.98 1.98 -40.94
C ASN A 122 0.38 1.39 -39.64
N TYR A 123 0.36 2.17 -38.56
CA TYR A 123 -0.45 1.89 -37.40
C TYR A 123 -1.88 2.34 -37.63
N ASN A 124 -2.84 1.71 -36.95
CA ASN A 124 -4.22 2.18 -36.98
C ASN A 124 -4.41 3.40 -36.06
N LEU A 125 -5.59 4.01 -36.08
CA LEU A 125 -5.85 5.22 -35.30
C LEU A 125 -6.63 4.96 -33.99
N ARG A 126 -6.67 3.71 -33.48
CA ARG A 126 -7.40 3.37 -32.28
C ARG A 126 -6.89 4.16 -31.08
N THR A 127 -5.60 4.04 -30.76
CA THR A 127 -4.95 4.72 -29.63
C THR A 127 -4.99 6.23 -29.76
N TYR A 128 -4.84 6.76 -30.99
CA TYR A 128 -5.01 8.19 -31.23
C TYR A 128 -6.40 8.70 -30.83
N TYR A 129 -7.47 8.00 -31.21
CA TYR A 129 -8.83 8.41 -30.85
C TYR A 129 -9.16 8.13 -29.39
N GLU A 130 -8.56 7.13 -28.78
CA GLU A 130 -8.68 6.83 -27.33
C GLU A 130 -8.12 7.99 -26.52
N SER A 131 -6.87 8.35 -26.72
CA SER A 131 -6.22 9.47 -26.03
C SER A 131 -6.95 10.81 -26.29
N LEU A 132 -7.40 11.06 -27.55
CA LEU A 132 -8.20 12.23 -27.89
C LEU A 132 -9.53 12.28 -27.13
N CYS A 133 -10.20 11.15 -26.97
CA CYS A 133 -11.45 11.04 -26.22
C CYS A 133 -11.26 11.47 -24.76
N PHE A 134 -10.21 10.96 -24.11
CA PHE A 134 -9.93 11.29 -22.71
C PHE A 134 -9.49 12.73 -22.54
N PHE A 135 -8.58 13.22 -23.37
CA PHE A 135 -8.21 14.63 -23.31
C PHE A 135 -9.42 15.56 -23.44
N ALA A 136 -10.30 15.27 -24.41
CA ALA A 136 -11.51 16.07 -24.62
C ALA A 136 -12.53 15.92 -23.47
N ALA A 137 -12.62 14.72 -22.85
CA ALA A 137 -13.54 14.48 -21.73
C ALA A 137 -13.12 15.23 -20.46
N ASP A 138 -11.83 15.29 -20.20
CA ASP A 138 -11.29 15.82 -18.93
C ASP A 138 -10.98 17.34 -19.03
N ASN A 139 -10.65 17.85 -20.22
CA ASN A 139 -10.15 19.20 -20.40
C ASN A 139 -11.07 20.13 -21.18
N MET A 140 -12.14 19.64 -21.80
CA MET A 140 -13.06 20.44 -22.62
C MET A 140 -14.49 20.34 -22.12
N GLU A 141 -15.27 21.41 -22.31
CA GLU A 141 -16.71 21.34 -22.08
C GLU A 141 -17.35 20.31 -23.03
N LYS A 142 -18.43 19.68 -22.62
CA LYS A 142 -19.06 18.50 -23.23
C LYS A 142 -19.25 18.60 -24.76
N ASP A 143 -19.61 19.77 -25.28
CA ASP A 143 -19.89 19.99 -26.69
C ASP A 143 -18.75 20.71 -27.45
N VAL A 144 -17.64 20.97 -26.77
CA VAL A 144 -16.46 21.62 -27.36
C VAL A 144 -15.61 20.56 -28.06
N LYS A 145 -15.16 20.93 -29.27
CA LYS A 145 -14.33 20.06 -30.10
C LYS A 145 -12.85 20.33 -29.87
N PHE A 146 -12.12 19.29 -29.58
CA PHE A 146 -10.66 19.29 -29.58
C PHE A 146 -10.15 18.47 -30.77
N CYS A 147 -9.20 18.99 -31.52
CA CYS A 147 -8.75 18.40 -32.80
C CYS A 147 -9.91 18.04 -33.76
N GLY A 148 -11.00 18.80 -33.71
CA GLY A 148 -12.17 18.67 -34.59
C GLY A 148 -13.24 17.67 -34.13
N LEU A 149 -13.08 17.01 -32.97
CA LEU A 149 -14.01 16.02 -32.40
C LEU A 149 -14.34 16.36 -30.96
N THR A 150 -15.58 16.04 -30.54
CA THR A 150 -15.93 15.94 -29.13
C THR A 150 -15.45 14.61 -28.58
N ALA A 151 -15.41 14.43 -27.25
CA ALA A 151 -15.07 13.14 -26.60
C ALA A 151 -15.93 11.97 -27.15
N LYS A 152 -17.23 12.19 -27.29
CA LYS A 152 -18.17 11.20 -27.84
C LYS A 152 -17.90 10.85 -29.29
N GLU A 153 -17.61 11.86 -30.14
CA GLU A 153 -17.25 11.63 -31.54
C GLU A 153 -15.91 10.88 -31.65
N ALA A 154 -14.91 11.21 -30.80
CA ALA A 154 -13.62 10.53 -30.77
C ALA A 154 -13.76 9.06 -30.38
N HIS A 155 -14.54 8.75 -29.35
CA HIS A 155 -14.85 7.36 -28.97
C HIS A 155 -15.54 6.59 -30.11
N ALA A 156 -16.51 7.20 -30.79
CA ALA A 156 -17.17 6.57 -31.93
C ALA A 156 -16.21 6.30 -33.11
N GLU A 157 -15.19 7.15 -33.31
CA GLU A 157 -14.13 6.88 -34.27
C GLU A 157 -13.20 5.75 -33.82
N MET A 158 -12.79 5.74 -32.53
CA MET A 158 -11.96 4.68 -31.92
C MET A 158 -12.56 3.29 -32.15
N MET A 159 -13.87 3.13 -31.93
CA MET A 159 -14.59 1.86 -32.07
C MET A 159 -14.62 1.28 -33.48
N LYS A 160 -14.22 2.04 -34.51
CA LYS A 160 -14.07 1.53 -35.87
C LYS A 160 -12.81 0.73 -36.11
N TYR A 161 -11.84 0.83 -35.21
CA TYR A 161 -10.54 0.19 -35.31
C TYR A 161 -10.44 -1.00 -34.36
N LYS A 162 -9.74 -2.05 -34.80
CA LYS A 162 -9.35 -3.16 -33.95
C LYS A 162 -8.11 -2.77 -33.14
N ARG A 163 -7.88 -3.48 -32.04
CA ARG A 163 -6.64 -3.38 -31.27
C ARG A 163 -5.43 -3.74 -32.14
N ASP A 164 -4.31 -3.07 -31.95
CA ASP A 164 -3.02 -3.33 -32.56
C ASP A 164 -1.90 -3.34 -31.51
N SER A 165 -0.64 -3.27 -31.95
CA SER A 165 0.53 -3.33 -31.04
C SER A 165 0.69 -2.08 -30.16
N LEU A 166 -0.01 -0.98 -30.45
CA LEU A 166 -0.02 0.24 -29.62
C LEU A 166 -1.16 0.25 -28.60
N SER A 167 -2.08 -0.69 -28.66
CA SER A 167 -3.22 -0.76 -27.73
C SER A 167 -2.78 -1.20 -26.34
N ASP A 168 -3.37 -0.61 -25.31
CA ASP A 168 -3.14 -1.00 -23.92
C ASP A 168 -3.54 -2.45 -23.63
N CYS A 169 -3.17 -2.95 -22.47
CA CYS A 169 -3.66 -4.24 -22.02
C CYS A 169 -5.19 -4.23 -21.87
N VAL A 170 -5.81 -5.39 -21.93
CA VAL A 170 -7.28 -5.51 -21.87
C VAL A 170 -7.85 -4.94 -20.57
N ALA A 171 -7.08 -5.00 -19.46
CA ALA A 171 -7.53 -4.48 -18.19
C ALA A 171 -7.60 -2.93 -18.22
N CYS A 172 -6.57 -2.27 -18.76
CA CYS A 172 -6.55 -0.82 -18.90
C CYS A 172 -7.60 -0.31 -19.90
N GLU A 173 -7.71 -0.91 -21.10
CA GLU A 173 -8.80 -0.55 -22.04
C GLU A 173 -10.21 -0.76 -21.45
N THR A 174 -10.38 -1.77 -20.57
CA THR A 174 -11.66 -1.96 -19.87
C THR A 174 -11.92 -0.83 -18.89
N SER A 175 -10.88 -0.40 -18.15
CA SER A 175 -10.96 0.75 -17.23
C SER A 175 -11.25 2.05 -17.98
N SER A 176 -10.62 2.26 -19.12
CA SER A 176 -10.87 3.40 -20.02
C SER A 176 -12.33 3.44 -20.48
N GLU A 177 -12.88 2.32 -20.90
CA GLU A 177 -14.29 2.23 -21.30
C GLU A 177 -15.25 2.50 -20.14
N VAL A 178 -14.89 2.10 -18.90
CA VAL A 178 -15.66 2.42 -17.69
C VAL A 178 -15.71 3.93 -17.46
N LEU A 179 -14.57 4.63 -17.59
CA LEU A 179 -14.51 6.08 -17.49
C LEU A 179 -15.35 6.78 -18.56
N TYR A 180 -15.26 6.32 -19.79
CA TYR A 180 -16.08 6.86 -20.88
C TYR A 180 -17.58 6.72 -20.58
N LEU A 181 -18.03 5.53 -20.18
CA LEU A 181 -19.44 5.29 -19.84
C LEU A 181 -19.91 6.18 -18.68
N MET A 182 -19.06 6.39 -17.70
CA MET A 182 -19.37 7.13 -16.49
C MET A 182 -19.38 8.65 -16.70
N ASN A 183 -18.36 9.19 -17.40
CA ASN A 183 -18.13 10.61 -17.51
C ASN A 183 -18.71 11.23 -18.79
N VAL A 184 -18.71 10.50 -19.91
CA VAL A 184 -19.17 11.01 -21.21
C VAL A 184 -20.61 10.59 -21.51
N GLU A 185 -20.95 9.32 -21.28
CA GLU A 185 -22.31 8.82 -21.49
C GLU A 185 -23.24 9.05 -20.26
N ASP A 186 -22.66 9.36 -19.10
CA ASP A 186 -23.35 9.55 -17.82
C ASP A 186 -24.19 8.33 -17.39
N ASP A 187 -23.68 7.12 -17.64
CA ASP A 187 -24.37 5.86 -17.41
C ASP A 187 -23.57 4.99 -16.42
N MET A 188 -23.76 5.26 -15.13
CA MET A 188 -23.08 4.56 -14.04
C MET A 188 -23.39 3.06 -14.01
N GLU A 189 -24.62 2.65 -14.32
CA GLU A 189 -25.03 1.25 -14.33
C GLU A 189 -24.25 0.44 -15.38
N LYS A 190 -24.13 1.00 -16.60
CA LYS A 190 -23.32 0.37 -17.65
C LYS A 190 -21.84 0.37 -17.30
N ALA A 191 -21.33 1.45 -16.70
CA ALA A 191 -19.95 1.56 -16.29
C ALA A 191 -19.57 0.43 -15.30
N VAL A 192 -20.35 0.25 -14.22
CA VAL A 192 -20.13 -0.82 -13.24
C VAL A 192 -20.26 -2.21 -13.85
N LYS A 193 -21.25 -2.40 -14.74
CA LYS A 193 -21.40 -3.67 -15.48
C LYS A 193 -20.18 -3.96 -16.36
N LYS A 194 -19.62 -2.94 -17.00
CA LYS A 194 -18.40 -3.06 -17.80
C LYS A 194 -17.18 -3.38 -16.92
N ALA A 195 -17.09 -2.79 -15.73
CA ALA A 195 -16.03 -3.01 -14.76
C ALA A 195 -16.07 -4.41 -14.10
N HIS A 196 -17.15 -5.18 -14.25
CA HIS A 196 -17.35 -6.46 -13.55
C HIS A 196 -16.16 -7.43 -13.64
N PRO A 197 -15.47 -7.64 -14.78
CA PRO A 197 -14.30 -8.50 -14.84
C PRO A 197 -13.11 -7.99 -14.01
N LEU A 198 -12.95 -6.66 -13.86
CA LEU A 198 -11.94 -6.03 -12.99
C LEU A 198 -12.35 -6.19 -11.51
N ILE A 199 -13.64 -5.96 -11.20
CA ILE A 199 -14.18 -6.08 -9.84
C ILE A 199 -14.05 -7.50 -9.30
N GLU A 200 -14.20 -8.51 -10.15
CA GLU A 200 -14.05 -9.93 -9.81
C GLU A 200 -12.59 -10.43 -9.85
N GLY A 201 -11.62 -9.57 -10.18
CA GLY A 201 -10.21 -9.96 -10.29
C GLY A 201 -9.89 -10.90 -11.47
N LYS A 202 -10.79 -11.01 -12.45
CA LYS A 202 -10.58 -11.80 -13.68
C LYS A 202 -9.69 -11.09 -14.71
N LEU A 203 -9.63 -9.77 -14.63
CA LEU A 203 -8.73 -8.92 -15.39
C LEU A 203 -7.93 -8.08 -14.40
N THR A 204 -6.61 -8.19 -14.43
CA THR A 204 -5.69 -7.44 -13.59
C THR A 204 -4.45 -7.04 -14.39
N CYS A 205 -3.78 -5.99 -13.96
CA CYS A 205 -2.44 -5.59 -14.40
C CYS A 205 -1.82 -4.72 -13.30
N ALA A 206 -0.65 -4.14 -13.52
CA ALA A 206 0.02 -3.26 -12.56
C ALA A 206 -0.85 -2.09 -12.09
N GLU A 207 -1.75 -1.57 -12.96
CA GLU A 207 -2.63 -0.42 -12.65
C GLU A 207 -4.07 -0.81 -12.27
N GLN A 208 -4.48 -2.04 -12.51
CA GLN A 208 -5.87 -2.44 -12.32
C GLN A 208 -5.97 -3.64 -11.37
N PRO A 209 -6.96 -3.67 -10.46
CA PRO A 209 -8.22 -2.90 -10.45
C PRO A 209 -8.24 -1.64 -9.54
N HIS A 210 -7.16 -1.31 -8.82
CA HIS A 210 -7.19 -0.21 -7.85
C HIS A 210 -7.54 1.14 -8.50
N CYS A 211 -7.06 1.42 -9.72
CA CYS A 211 -7.41 2.64 -10.45
C CYS A 211 -8.90 2.72 -10.79
N VAL A 212 -9.50 1.65 -11.32
CA VAL A 212 -10.92 1.67 -11.66
C VAL A 212 -11.80 1.80 -10.41
N PHE A 213 -11.37 1.25 -9.27
CA PHE A 213 -12.13 1.37 -8.02
C PHE A 213 -12.21 2.80 -7.52
N THR A 214 -11.11 3.57 -7.57
CA THR A 214 -11.12 4.98 -7.18
C THR A 214 -12.04 5.81 -8.09
N ASN A 215 -12.02 5.54 -9.39
CA ASN A 215 -12.86 6.26 -10.35
C ASN A 215 -14.35 5.94 -10.15
N ILE A 216 -14.71 4.67 -9.94
CA ILE A 216 -16.08 4.24 -9.64
C ILE A 216 -16.55 4.87 -8.31
N ALA A 217 -15.68 4.92 -7.29
CA ALA A 217 -15.99 5.51 -6.01
C ALA A 217 -16.34 7.01 -6.14
N GLU A 218 -15.51 7.78 -6.86
CA GLU A 218 -15.80 9.18 -7.14
C GLU A 218 -17.09 9.36 -7.97
N GLY A 219 -17.32 8.48 -8.95
CA GLY A 219 -18.53 8.47 -9.76
C GLY A 219 -19.81 8.28 -8.93
N TYR A 220 -19.78 7.42 -7.92
CA TYR A 220 -20.88 7.24 -6.97
C TYR A 220 -21.05 8.45 -6.05
N LEU A 221 -19.95 9.03 -5.54
CA LEU A 221 -19.99 10.22 -4.70
C LEU A 221 -20.68 11.39 -5.43
N LYS A 222 -20.29 11.64 -6.69
CA LYS A 222 -20.90 12.68 -7.55
C LYS A 222 -22.40 12.49 -7.78
N ARG A 223 -22.90 11.27 -7.62
CA ARG A 223 -24.34 10.90 -7.75
C ARG A 223 -25.06 10.78 -6.42
N GLY A 224 -24.41 11.12 -5.33
CA GLY A 224 -25.01 11.09 -3.98
C GLY A 224 -25.11 9.69 -3.36
N ASP A 225 -24.50 8.67 -3.96
CA ASP A 225 -24.49 7.29 -3.43
C ASP A 225 -23.23 7.07 -2.58
N LEU A 226 -23.27 7.54 -1.34
CA LEU A 226 -22.14 7.48 -0.41
C LEU A 226 -21.78 6.04 -0.01
N GLU A 227 -22.77 5.14 0.09
CA GLU A 227 -22.55 3.74 0.47
C GLU A 227 -21.66 3.00 -0.56
N ASN A 228 -22.03 3.11 -1.83
CA ASN A 228 -21.22 2.51 -2.89
C ASN A 228 -19.89 3.25 -3.10
N ALA A 229 -19.86 4.57 -2.94
CA ALA A 229 -18.62 5.35 -2.98
C ALA A 229 -17.62 4.84 -1.93
N ALA A 230 -18.05 4.70 -0.67
CA ALA A 230 -17.24 4.18 0.42
C ALA A 230 -16.73 2.75 0.14
N LYS A 231 -17.62 1.86 -0.32
CA LYS A 231 -17.28 0.48 -0.62
C LYS A 231 -16.17 0.33 -1.67
N PHE A 232 -16.20 1.14 -2.72
CA PHE A 232 -15.16 1.10 -3.76
C PHE A 232 -13.89 1.84 -3.33
N ALA A 233 -14.00 2.92 -2.55
CA ALA A 233 -12.85 3.61 -1.97
C ALA A 233 -12.08 2.69 -1.01
N GLU A 234 -12.77 1.91 -0.16
CA GLU A 234 -12.14 0.91 0.72
C GLU A 234 -11.39 -0.16 -0.07
N LYS A 235 -11.98 -0.70 -1.13
CA LYS A 235 -11.31 -1.68 -1.99
C LYS A 235 -10.05 -1.12 -2.64
N ALA A 236 -10.11 0.12 -3.15
CA ALA A 236 -8.97 0.78 -3.75
C ALA A 236 -7.87 1.03 -2.70
N PHE A 237 -8.25 1.56 -1.56
CA PHE A 237 -7.34 1.89 -0.47
C PHE A 237 -6.64 0.65 0.10
N HIS A 238 -7.39 -0.46 0.26
CA HIS A 238 -6.84 -1.75 0.65
C HIS A 238 -5.76 -2.23 -0.32
N LEU A 239 -6.05 -2.24 -1.63
CA LEU A 239 -5.09 -2.67 -2.64
C LEU A 239 -3.85 -1.76 -2.68
N ILE A 240 -4.05 -0.43 -2.64
CA ILE A 240 -2.96 0.54 -2.66
C ILE A 240 -2.03 0.34 -1.45
N ASN A 241 -2.57 0.19 -0.25
CA ASN A 241 -1.76 0.00 0.95
C ASN A 241 -1.03 -1.34 0.98
N ARG A 242 -1.63 -2.40 0.41
CA ARG A 242 -1.03 -3.73 0.39
C ARG A 242 0.08 -3.86 -0.65
N ASP A 243 -0.22 -3.42 -1.87
CA ASP A 243 0.62 -3.71 -3.03
C ASP A 243 1.58 -2.55 -3.36
N PHE A 244 1.26 -1.31 -2.92
CA PHE A 244 1.97 -0.10 -3.30
C PHE A 244 2.10 0.91 -2.13
N PRO A 245 2.64 0.50 -0.98
CA PRO A 245 2.62 1.33 0.23
C PRO A 245 3.41 2.65 0.11
N ASN A 246 4.45 2.70 -0.73
CA ASN A 246 5.34 3.85 -0.90
C ASN A 246 5.29 4.48 -2.29
N GLU A 247 4.30 4.15 -3.12
CA GLU A 247 4.29 4.58 -4.51
C GLU A 247 3.72 5.99 -4.68
N THR A 248 4.56 6.88 -5.22
CA THR A 248 4.18 8.27 -5.52
C THR A 248 3.24 8.37 -6.71
N THR A 249 3.29 7.42 -7.64
CA THR A 249 2.43 7.36 -8.84
C THR A 249 0.95 7.20 -8.53
N LEU A 250 0.59 6.82 -7.30
CA LEU A 250 -0.79 6.69 -6.85
C LEU A 250 -1.30 7.90 -6.04
N PHE A 251 -0.60 9.03 -6.12
CA PHE A 251 -0.93 10.24 -5.36
C PHE A 251 -2.36 10.73 -5.61
N THR A 252 -2.78 10.87 -6.87
CA THR A 252 -4.14 11.23 -7.25
C THR A 252 -5.18 10.22 -6.76
N LYS A 253 -4.89 8.93 -6.82
CA LYS A 253 -5.82 7.88 -6.38
C LYS A 253 -6.05 7.94 -4.87
N GLN A 254 -5.00 8.19 -4.10
CA GLN A 254 -5.09 8.39 -2.64
C GLN A 254 -5.82 9.69 -2.30
N SER A 255 -5.62 10.77 -3.06
CA SER A 255 -6.36 12.04 -2.90
C SER A 255 -7.87 11.85 -3.12
N LYS A 256 -8.27 11.08 -4.12
CA LYS A 256 -9.68 10.71 -4.36
C LYS A 256 -10.26 9.86 -3.23
N CYS A 257 -9.49 8.91 -2.67
CA CYS A 257 -9.93 8.16 -1.49
C CYS A 257 -10.11 9.10 -0.29
N MET A 258 -9.20 10.05 -0.06
CA MET A 258 -9.31 11.06 1.02
C MET A 258 -10.59 11.88 0.91
N LEU A 259 -10.96 12.28 -0.31
CA LEU A 259 -12.19 13.01 -0.57
C LEU A 259 -13.43 12.21 -0.11
N ILE A 260 -13.49 10.93 -0.40
CA ILE A 260 -14.62 10.08 -0.02
C ILE A 260 -14.61 9.79 1.49
N PHE A 261 -13.45 9.49 2.07
CA PHE A 261 -13.32 9.26 3.51
C PHE A 261 -13.59 10.51 4.34
N SER A 262 -13.52 11.72 3.75
CA SER A 262 -13.94 12.93 4.43
C SER A 262 -15.41 12.89 4.89
N HIS A 263 -16.23 12.07 4.25
CA HIS A 263 -17.63 11.84 4.62
C HIS A 263 -17.84 10.61 5.51
N THR A 264 -17.04 9.55 5.33
CA THR A 264 -17.32 8.22 5.89
C THR A 264 -16.38 7.85 7.03
N ASP A 265 -15.09 8.24 6.94
CA ASP A 265 -14.07 7.96 7.94
C ASP A 265 -13.03 9.09 8.00
N PRO A 266 -13.30 10.15 8.78
CA PRO A 266 -12.37 11.27 8.92
C PRO A 266 -10.99 10.90 9.48
N ASN A 267 -10.86 9.78 10.20
CA ASN A 267 -9.55 9.31 10.67
C ASN A 267 -8.70 8.80 9.50
N LYS A 268 -9.30 8.02 8.57
CA LYS A 268 -8.63 7.60 7.34
C LYS A 268 -8.28 8.79 6.45
N ALA A 269 -9.20 9.76 6.32
CA ALA A 269 -8.93 10.98 5.57
C ALA A 269 -7.74 11.75 6.16
N LEU A 270 -7.66 11.87 7.50
CA LEU A 270 -6.54 12.53 8.18
C LEU A 270 -5.22 11.76 8.01
N LYS A 271 -5.26 10.43 8.06
CA LYS A 271 -4.09 9.58 7.80
C LYS A 271 -3.56 9.77 6.37
N LEU A 272 -4.46 9.76 5.37
CA LEU A 272 -4.09 10.03 3.99
C LEU A 272 -3.53 11.44 3.81
N LEU A 273 -4.16 12.45 4.42
CA LEU A 273 -3.65 13.83 4.37
C LEU A 273 -2.21 13.91 4.88
N LYS A 274 -1.92 13.33 6.05
CA LYS A 274 -0.57 13.33 6.64
C LYS A 274 0.44 12.62 5.75
N ARG A 275 0.08 11.48 5.19
CA ARG A 275 0.92 10.70 4.27
C ARG A 275 1.23 11.50 2.99
N LEU A 276 0.21 12.04 2.33
CA LEU A 276 0.36 12.78 1.08
C LEU A 276 1.12 14.10 1.28
N LEU A 277 0.99 14.76 2.45
CA LEU A 277 1.79 15.93 2.78
C LEU A 277 3.31 15.67 2.79
N ASN A 278 3.74 14.48 3.20
CA ASN A 278 5.15 14.09 3.17
C ASN A 278 5.66 13.92 1.74
N LEU A 279 4.81 13.42 0.82
CA LEU A 279 5.15 13.20 -0.58
C LEU A 279 5.13 14.47 -1.44
N LEU A 280 4.51 15.57 -0.97
CA LEU A 280 4.36 16.81 -1.75
C LEU A 280 5.68 17.43 -2.19
N LYS A 281 6.75 17.32 -1.40
CA LYS A 281 8.02 18.00 -1.66
C LYS A 281 8.68 17.55 -2.96
N GLU A 282 8.42 16.34 -3.39
CA GLU A 282 9.06 15.70 -4.53
C GLU A 282 8.12 15.60 -5.75
N ASN A 283 6.87 16.06 -5.61
CA ASN A 283 5.87 15.97 -6.65
C ASN A 283 5.74 17.31 -7.43
N PRO A 284 6.33 17.43 -8.64
CA PRO A 284 6.19 18.62 -9.49
C PRO A 284 4.97 18.58 -10.41
N ASN A 285 4.11 17.54 -10.36
CA ASN A 285 2.97 17.39 -11.26
C ASN A 285 1.80 18.27 -10.81
N PRO A 286 1.42 19.31 -11.58
CA PRO A 286 0.39 20.26 -11.16
C PRO A 286 -1.01 19.66 -11.11
N ASP A 287 -1.33 18.64 -11.91
CA ASP A 287 -2.63 17.99 -11.87
C ASP A 287 -2.80 17.20 -10.57
N GLU A 288 -1.79 16.43 -10.20
CA GLU A 288 -1.75 15.71 -8.93
C GLU A 288 -1.82 16.65 -7.72
N LEU A 289 -1.09 17.78 -7.77
CA LEU A 289 -1.15 18.80 -6.74
C LEU A 289 -2.55 19.43 -6.64
N PHE A 290 -3.22 19.69 -7.78
CA PHE A 290 -4.59 20.19 -7.78
C PHE A 290 -5.55 19.21 -7.11
N GLU A 291 -5.51 17.94 -7.49
CA GLU A 291 -6.36 16.90 -6.89
C GLU A 291 -6.12 16.75 -5.37
N PHE A 292 -4.86 16.81 -4.95
CA PHE A 292 -4.53 16.77 -3.53
C PHE A 292 -5.09 17.99 -2.77
N TYR A 293 -4.79 19.21 -3.24
CA TYR A 293 -5.23 20.42 -2.54
C TYR A 293 -6.76 20.53 -2.54
N ARG A 294 -7.43 20.13 -3.62
CA ARG A 294 -8.88 20.03 -3.70
C ARG A 294 -9.44 19.06 -2.64
N ALA A 295 -8.87 17.86 -2.55
CA ALA A 295 -9.31 16.87 -1.57
C ALA A 295 -9.00 17.31 -0.12
N ALA A 296 -7.83 17.90 0.12
CA ALA A 296 -7.46 18.46 1.43
C ALA A 296 -8.39 19.62 1.85
N TYR A 297 -8.66 20.55 0.92
CA TYR A 297 -9.66 21.60 1.14
C TYR A 297 -11.02 21.03 1.50
N TYR A 298 -11.49 20.04 0.73
CA TYR A 298 -12.81 19.45 0.96
C TYR A 298 -12.87 18.71 2.30
N PHE A 299 -11.81 18.05 2.70
CA PHE A 299 -11.70 17.42 4.01
C PHE A 299 -11.76 18.48 5.14
N MET A 300 -11.02 19.58 5.04
CA MET A 300 -11.13 20.68 6.02
C MET A 300 -12.52 21.28 6.03
N TYR A 301 -13.16 21.43 4.87
CA TYR A 301 -14.54 21.89 4.76
C TYR A 301 -15.52 20.96 5.52
N GLN A 302 -15.35 19.65 5.44
CA GLN A 302 -16.16 18.68 6.18
C GLN A 302 -15.88 18.77 7.69
N LEU A 303 -14.63 18.88 8.10
CA LEU A 303 -14.31 19.07 9.53
C LEU A 303 -14.94 20.34 10.10
N ASP A 304 -14.91 21.46 9.37
CA ASP A 304 -15.53 22.74 9.75
C ASP A 304 -17.06 22.61 9.88
N ARG A 305 -17.73 21.97 8.92
CA ARG A 305 -19.18 21.67 8.99
C ARG A 305 -19.57 20.89 10.24
N HIS A 306 -18.68 20.03 10.72
CA HIS A 306 -18.88 19.21 11.93
C HIS A 306 -18.27 19.81 13.19
N GLU A 307 -17.99 21.11 13.18
CA GLU A 307 -17.51 21.87 14.35
C GLU A 307 -16.20 21.30 14.95
N VAL A 308 -15.27 20.84 14.11
CA VAL A 308 -13.91 20.54 14.51
C VAL A 308 -13.08 21.81 14.40
N GLU A 309 -12.64 22.36 15.52
CA GLU A 309 -11.94 23.64 15.56
C GLU A 309 -10.46 23.51 15.16
N GLN A 310 -9.81 22.45 15.61
CA GLN A 310 -8.36 22.26 15.45
C GLN A 310 -8.01 20.80 15.11
N ILE A 311 -6.94 20.64 14.37
CA ILE A 311 -6.30 19.33 14.10
C ILE A 311 -4.79 19.42 14.31
N ARG A 312 -4.18 18.26 14.61
CA ARG A 312 -2.74 18.15 14.78
C ARG A 312 -2.12 17.37 13.62
N MET A 313 -1.18 18.03 12.93
CA MET A 313 -0.39 17.41 11.86
C MET A 313 0.87 18.21 11.59
N LYS A 314 1.87 17.59 10.93
CA LYS A 314 3.08 18.27 10.48
C LYS A 314 2.85 18.85 9.08
N LEU A 315 3.05 20.12 8.88
CA LEU A 315 3.01 20.73 7.55
C LEU A 315 4.44 20.86 7.00
N PRO A 316 4.66 20.50 5.72
CA PRO A 316 5.97 20.64 5.08
C PRO A 316 6.30 22.09 4.69
N PHE A 317 5.39 23.02 4.82
CA PHE A 317 5.45 24.40 4.32
C PHE A 317 6.06 25.36 5.33
N LYS A 318 7.35 25.18 5.68
CA LYS A 318 8.00 25.98 6.73
C LYS A 318 8.11 27.47 6.43
N ASP A 319 8.08 27.84 5.15
CA ASP A 319 8.21 29.22 4.69
C ASP A 319 6.85 29.91 4.49
N GLU A 320 5.75 29.19 4.67
CA GLU A 320 4.38 29.74 4.55
C GLU A 320 3.89 30.29 5.88
N GLU A 321 3.07 31.35 5.80
CA GLU A 321 2.53 32.06 6.97
C GLU A 321 1.71 31.16 7.91
N ILE A 322 1.09 30.11 7.35
CA ILE A 322 0.30 29.15 8.10
C ILE A 322 1.13 28.23 9.00
N TYR A 323 2.46 28.12 8.76
CA TYR A 323 3.31 27.18 9.50
C TYR A 323 3.36 27.44 10.99
N ASN A 324 3.18 26.38 11.79
CA ASN A 324 3.21 26.44 13.25
C ASN A 324 4.08 25.33 13.82
N GLU A 325 5.12 25.67 14.57
CA GLU A 325 6.02 24.73 15.23
C GLU A 325 5.33 23.76 16.20
N ASN A 326 4.17 24.14 16.75
CA ASN A 326 3.39 23.28 17.64
C ASN A 326 2.60 22.21 16.89
N ASN A 327 2.63 22.21 15.54
CA ASN A 327 1.89 21.28 14.68
C ASN A 327 0.37 21.23 14.94
N THR A 328 -0.21 22.24 15.56
CA THR A 328 -1.66 22.36 15.82
C THR A 328 -2.20 23.53 15.01
N TYR A 329 -3.20 23.26 14.20
CA TYR A 329 -3.74 24.18 13.22
C TYR A 329 -5.23 24.36 13.38
N ASN A 330 -5.70 25.57 13.14
CA ASN A 330 -7.12 25.87 13.04
C ASN A 330 -7.65 25.29 11.72
N VAL A 331 -8.77 24.58 11.76
CA VAL A 331 -9.37 23.92 10.60
C VAL A 331 -9.79 24.94 9.54
N THR A 332 -10.32 26.09 9.95
CA THR A 332 -10.74 27.15 9.01
C THR A 332 -9.55 27.77 8.28
N ASP A 333 -8.42 27.97 8.97
CA ASP A 333 -7.22 28.54 8.37
C ASP A 333 -6.60 27.55 7.35
N LEU A 334 -6.58 26.25 7.69
CA LEU A 334 -6.15 25.21 6.76
C LEU A 334 -7.08 25.06 5.55
N ARG A 335 -8.39 25.16 5.77
CA ARG A 335 -9.39 25.13 4.70
C ARG A 335 -9.11 26.21 3.65
N ASP A 336 -8.93 27.44 4.14
CA ASP A 336 -8.72 28.59 3.29
C ASP A 336 -7.35 28.50 2.57
N PHE A 337 -6.30 28.01 3.28
CA PHE A 337 -4.99 27.75 2.70
C PHE A 337 -5.04 26.72 1.55
N PHE A 338 -5.65 25.55 1.79
CA PHE A 338 -5.73 24.51 0.76
C PHE A 338 -6.64 24.95 -0.42
N TYR A 339 -7.68 25.73 -0.15
CA TYR A 339 -8.51 26.31 -1.20
C TYR A 339 -7.69 27.25 -2.11
N ASP A 340 -6.93 28.15 -1.54
CA ASP A 340 -6.13 29.11 -2.29
C ASP A 340 -5.06 28.40 -3.13
N MET A 341 -4.40 27.39 -2.58
CA MET A 341 -3.44 26.55 -3.32
C MET A 341 -4.10 25.84 -4.51
N ALA A 342 -5.24 25.21 -4.29
CA ALA A 342 -6.00 24.53 -5.35
C ALA A 342 -6.47 25.51 -6.41
N LYS A 343 -6.99 26.67 -6.00
CA LYS A 343 -7.53 27.71 -6.88
C LYS A 343 -6.47 28.30 -7.81
N GLU A 344 -5.26 28.52 -7.31
CA GLU A 344 -4.17 29.02 -8.15
C GLU A 344 -3.86 28.05 -9.30
N ILE A 345 -3.83 26.74 -9.01
CA ILE A 345 -3.58 25.71 -10.02
C ILE A 345 -4.77 25.60 -10.99
N ALA A 346 -6.00 25.54 -10.43
CA ALA A 346 -7.23 25.45 -11.21
C ALA A 346 -7.32 26.59 -12.24
N GLN A 347 -7.04 27.83 -11.82
CA GLN A 347 -7.05 29.00 -12.73
C GLN A 347 -6.06 28.82 -13.89
N LYS A 348 -4.88 28.29 -13.64
CA LYS A 348 -3.87 28.06 -14.69
C LYS A 348 -4.31 27.01 -15.71
N PHE A 349 -4.98 25.93 -15.25
CA PHE A 349 -5.56 24.94 -16.15
C PHE A 349 -6.72 25.51 -16.96
N ASP A 350 -7.63 26.24 -16.31
CA ASP A 350 -8.77 26.87 -16.98
C ASP A 350 -8.33 27.92 -17.99
N ASP A 351 -7.32 28.72 -17.66
CA ASP A 351 -6.72 29.69 -18.59
C ASP A 351 -6.12 28.99 -19.83
N ARG A 352 -5.40 27.87 -19.64
CA ARG A 352 -4.86 27.05 -20.75
C ARG A 352 -5.97 26.50 -21.64
N ASN A 353 -7.01 25.93 -21.01
CA ASN A 353 -8.09 25.23 -21.70
C ASN A 353 -9.22 26.14 -22.18
N HIS A 354 -9.18 27.44 -21.83
CA HIS A 354 -10.17 28.47 -22.15
C HIS A 354 -11.59 28.13 -21.66
N ASN A 355 -11.68 27.59 -20.44
CA ASN A 355 -12.93 27.20 -19.79
C ASN A 355 -12.88 27.50 -18.26
N THR A 356 -13.75 26.87 -17.46
CA THR A 356 -13.83 27.00 -16.00
C THR A 356 -14.04 25.64 -15.30
N LEU A 357 -13.60 24.56 -15.90
CA LEU A 357 -13.89 23.21 -15.43
C LEU A 357 -13.19 22.90 -14.10
N CYS A 358 -11.93 23.28 -13.96
CA CYS A 358 -11.16 23.03 -12.74
C CYS A 358 -11.68 23.89 -11.57
N LEU A 359 -12.03 25.15 -11.79
CA LEU A 359 -12.65 25.99 -10.77
C LEU A 359 -14.02 25.47 -10.37
N ASN A 360 -14.83 25.01 -11.32
CA ASN A 360 -16.13 24.42 -11.02
C ASN A 360 -15.98 23.12 -10.20
N LEU A 361 -14.98 22.29 -10.54
CA LEU A 361 -14.68 21.07 -9.80
C LEU A 361 -14.20 21.37 -8.36
N LEU A 362 -13.39 22.42 -8.16
CA LEU A 362 -12.95 22.87 -6.84
C LEU A 362 -14.13 23.34 -5.99
N ASP A 363 -15.09 24.04 -6.59
CA ASP A 363 -16.25 24.58 -5.88
C ASP A 363 -17.40 23.56 -5.71
N GLU A 364 -17.26 22.37 -6.33
CA GLU A 364 -18.27 21.31 -6.24
C GLU A 364 -18.48 20.86 -4.79
N LYS A 365 -19.75 20.78 -4.38
CA LYS A 365 -20.15 20.23 -3.08
C LYS A 365 -21.08 19.06 -3.32
N TYR A 366 -20.79 17.95 -2.65
CA TYR A 366 -21.57 16.74 -2.77
C TYR A 366 -22.77 16.79 -1.82
N ASP A 367 -23.98 16.63 -2.39
CA ASP A 367 -25.23 16.57 -1.62
C ASP A 367 -25.45 15.16 -1.09
N VAL A 368 -24.72 14.84 -0.04
CA VAL A 368 -24.79 13.55 0.67
C VAL A 368 -25.01 13.78 2.15
N GLU A 369 -25.81 12.91 2.78
CA GLU A 369 -25.90 12.88 4.24
C GLU A 369 -24.66 12.14 4.79
N ASP A 370 -23.93 12.81 5.67
CA ASP A 370 -22.78 12.23 6.36
C ASP A 370 -23.26 11.21 7.40
N VAL A 371 -23.32 9.95 7.00
CA VAL A 371 -23.79 8.88 7.89
C VAL A 371 -22.74 8.61 8.96
N ASN A 372 -23.07 8.90 10.23
CA ASN A 372 -22.22 8.63 11.39
C ASN A 372 -20.85 9.33 11.38
N PHE A 373 -20.74 10.57 10.91
CA PHE A 373 -19.51 11.32 11.00
C PHE A 373 -18.94 11.29 12.43
N LYS A 374 -17.77 10.69 12.60
CA LYS A 374 -17.04 10.66 13.87
C LYS A 374 -15.87 11.63 13.76
N LYS A 375 -15.84 12.65 14.66
CA LYS A 375 -14.69 13.58 14.72
C LYS A 375 -13.39 12.80 14.87
N PRO A 376 -12.29 13.21 14.22
CA PRO A 376 -11.00 12.58 14.42
C PRO A 376 -10.65 12.51 15.91
N GLN A 377 -10.36 11.33 16.42
CA GLN A 377 -10.12 11.13 17.85
C GLN A 377 -8.62 11.00 18.12
N GLU A 378 -8.11 11.80 19.04
CA GLU A 378 -6.72 11.67 19.52
C GLU A 378 -6.61 10.69 20.70
N LYS A 379 -7.71 10.46 21.46
CA LYS A 379 -7.72 9.57 22.63
C LYS A 379 -9.07 8.89 22.80
N LEU A 380 -9.05 7.56 23.03
CA LEU A 380 -10.26 6.82 23.35
C LEU A 380 -10.78 7.18 24.75
N ASN A 381 -12.06 7.52 24.84
CA ASN A 381 -12.76 7.79 26.10
C ASN A 381 -13.78 6.70 26.48
N TYR A 382 -13.84 5.61 25.73
CA TYR A 382 -14.70 4.45 25.92
C TYR A 382 -13.90 3.12 25.69
N PRO A 383 -14.46 1.93 25.98
CA PRO A 383 -13.74 0.66 25.90
C PRO A 383 -13.12 0.38 24.56
N ILE A 384 -11.89 -0.14 24.54
CA ILE A 384 -11.15 -0.49 23.31
C ILE A 384 -11.90 -1.57 22.52
N LEU A 385 -12.49 -2.56 23.18
CA LEU A 385 -13.26 -3.60 22.51
C LEU A 385 -14.43 -3.03 21.70
N ASP A 386 -15.13 -2.04 22.26
CA ASP A 386 -16.23 -1.38 21.55
C ASP A 386 -15.70 -0.64 20.30
N TYR A 387 -14.57 0.06 20.44
CA TYR A 387 -13.92 0.71 19.29
C TYR A 387 -13.53 -0.30 18.20
N ILE A 388 -12.96 -1.44 18.55
CA ILE A 388 -12.62 -2.49 17.61
C ILE A 388 -13.88 -3.00 16.90
N ARG A 389 -14.95 -3.32 17.65
CA ARG A 389 -16.21 -3.82 17.11
C ARG A 389 -16.89 -2.83 16.18
N GLU A 390 -16.86 -1.55 16.51
CA GLU A 390 -17.40 -0.48 15.68
C GLU A 390 -16.67 -0.28 14.35
N ASN A 391 -15.40 -0.71 14.27
CA ASN A 391 -14.59 -0.60 13.06
C ASN A 391 -14.51 -1.90 12.25
N MET A 392 -15.20 -2.98 12.68
CA MET A 392 -15.30 -4.20 11.90
C MET A 392 -16.27 -4.05 10.74
N VAL A 393 -15.89 -4.58 9.58
CA VAL A 393 -16.71 -4.69 8.38
C VAL A 393 -16.82 -6.17 8.03
N ASP A 394 -18.03 -6.71 7.96
CA ASP A 394 -18.28 -8.13 7.71
C ASP A 394 -17.51 -9.07 8.67
N GLY A 395 -17.32 -8.65 9.91
CA GLY A 395 -16.66 -9.41 10.96
C GLY A 395 -15.13 -9.41 10.92
N ALA A 396 -14.50 -8.63 10.05
CA ALA A 396 -13.06 -8.43 9.96
C ALA A 396 -12.69 -6.96 10.20
N LEU A 397 -11.48 -6.70 10.69
CA LEU A 397 -10.93 -5.35 10.70
C LEU A 397 -10.33 -5.03 9.34
N PRO A 398 -10.41 -3.78 8.86
CA PRO A 398 -9.66 -3.32 7.72
C PRO A 398 -8.14 -3.49 7.93
N ASP A 399 -7.39 -3.81 6.87
CA ASP A 399 -5.94 -4.08 6.97
C ASP A 399 -5.14 -2.88 7.47
N ASP A 400 -5.64 -1.68 7.24
CA ASP A 400 -5.04 -0.43 7.72
C ASP A 400 -5.59 0.02 9.08
N PHE A 401 -6.41 -0.81 9.73
CA PHE A 401 -6.91 -0.49 11.06
C PHE A 401 -5.76 -0.32 12.04
N MET A 402 -5.81 0.77 12.79
CA MET A 402 -4.90 1.05 13.91
C MET A 402 -5.68 1.65 15.07
N LEU A 403 -5.29 1.30 16.28
CA LEU A 403 -5.82 1.97 17.47
C LEU A 403 -5.46 3.46 17.45
N PRO A 404 -6.29 4.37 17.97
CA PRO A 404 -6.05 5.82 17.87
C PRO A 404 -4.81 6.31 18.63
N GLU A 405 -4.32 5.54 19.60
CA GLU A 405 -3.13 5.86 20.40
C GLU A 405 -2.02 4.83 20.20
N GLY A 406 -0.79 5.31 20.04
CA GLY A 406 0.40 4.45 19.92
C GLY A 406 1.69 5.26 20.08
N PRO A 407 2.81 4.59 20.33
CA PRO A 407 4.10 5.22 20.37
C PRO A 407 4.44 5.82 19.00
N ILE A 408 5.21 6.89 19.04
CA ILE A 408 5.64 7.65 17.87
C ILE A 408 7.15 7.54 17.83
N ASP A 409 7.74 7.31 16.66
CA ASP A 409 9.19 7.30 16.46
C ASP A 409 9.81 8.70 16.47
N GLU A 410 11.11 8.80 16.27
CA GLU A 410 11.84 10.08 16.25
C GLU A 410 11.45 10.97 15.06
N GLU A 411 10.91 10.39 14.01
CA GLU A 411 10.45 11.10 12.79
C GLU A 411 9.01 11.61 12.92
N GLY A 412 8.31 11.18 13.96
CA GLY A 412 6.92 11.53 14.25
C GLY A 412 5.90 10.58 13.65
N ASP A 413 6.35 9.45 13.12
CA ASP A 413 5.49 8.39 12.61
C ASP A 413 5.08 7.43 13.72
N ARG A 414 3.87 6.91 13.59
CA ARG A 414 3.31 6.02 14.58
C ARG A 414 3.64 4.58 14.25
N PHE A 415 4.19 3.85 15.24
CA PHE A 415 4.37 2.41 15.13
C PHE A 415 3.03 1.70 14.89
N ILE A 416 3.03 0.74 13.98
CA ILE A 416 1.86 -0.11 13.70
C ILE A 416 1.49 -0.94 14.93
N ASP A 417 0.20 -1.30 15.06
CA ASP A 417 -0.28 -2.08 16.18
C ASP A 417 0.46 -3.42 16.29
N GLY A 418 0.91 -3.76 17.49
CA GLY A 418 1.70 -4.95 17.80
C GLY A 418 3.22 -4.79 17.61
N ALA A 419 3.69 -3.71 16.96
CA ALA A 419 5.12 -3.53 16.67
C ALA A 419 5.98 -3.50 17.93
N MET A 420 5.55 -2.80 18.97
CA MET A 420 6.34 -2.71 20.20
C MET A 420 6.52 -4.04 20.90
N ASP A 421 5.48 -4.89 20.90
CA ASP A 421 5.60 -6.24 21.46
C ASP A 421 6.46 -7.13 20.55
N GLY A 422 6.36 -6.97 19.23
CA GLY A 422 7.24 -7.63 18.25
C GLY A 422 8.72 -7.26 18.45
N ILE A 423 9.04 -5.97 18.54
CA ILE A 423 10.40 -5.49 18.79
C ILE A 423 10.96 -6.05 20.11
N LEU A 424 10.15 -6.05 21.17
CA LEU A 424 10.58 -6.61 22.45
C LEU A 424 10.85 -8.12 22.38
N LEU A 425 10.10 -8.88 21.59
CA LEU A 425 10.26 -10.33 21.49
C LEU A 425 11.38 -10.76 20.54
N TYR A 426 11.57 -10.05 19.44
CA TYR A 426 12.49 -10.49 18.38
C TYR A 426 13.83 -9.77 18.38
N HIS A 427 13.92 -8.57 18.96
CA HIS A 427 15.14 -7.72 18.90
C HIS A 427 15.72 -7.36 20.26
N ASN A 428 14.94 -7.43 21.33
CA ASN A 428 15.42 -7.08 22.66
C ASN A 428 15.20 -8.26 23.64
N GLU A 429 16.10 -8.39 24.62
CA GLU A 429 15.76 -9.21 25.81
C GLU A 429 14.73 -8.45 26.64
N PRO A 430 13.48 -8.96 26.80
CA PRO A 430 12.47 -8.26 27.58
C PRO A 430 12.95 -8.09 29.01
N GLN A 431 13.10 -6.83 29.44
CA GLN A 431 13.37 -6.53 30.84
C GLN A 431 12.08 -6.82 31.64
N ILE A 432 12.15 -7.77 32.56
CA ILE A 432 11.01 -8.07 33.42
C ILE A 432 10.93 -6.99 34.49
N ASN A 433 9.84 -6.22 34.50
CA ASN A 433 9.60 -5.16 35.46
C ASN A 433 8.94 -5.70 36.73
N GLU A 434 9.26 -5.07 37.87
CA GLU A 434 8.54 -5.34 39.12
C GLU A 434 7.13 -4.73 39.08
N LEU A 435 6.17 -5.37 39.78
CA LEU A 435 4.77 -4.93 39.80
C LEU A 435 4.56 -3.54 40.41
N GLY A 436 5.39 -3.13 41.37
CA GLY A 436 5.31 -1.81 41.96
C GLY A 436 3.90 -1.44 42.47
N LYS A 437 3.34 -0.34 41.94
CA LYS A 437 1.99 0.12 42.30
C LYS A 437 0.88 -0.82 41.79
N LEU A 438 1.12 -1.60 40.74
CA LEU A 438 0.15 -2.53 40.17
C LEU A 438 -0.19 -3.65 41.17
N GLU A 439 0.74 -4.09 42.04
CA GLU A 439 0.48 -5.09 43.09
C GLU A 439 -0.67 -4.64 44.02
N ASN A 440 -0.69 -3.37 44.43
CA ASN A 440 -1.75 -2.88 45.29
C ASN A 440 -3.11 -2.78 44.55
N ILE A 441 -3.08 -2.49 43.21
CA ILE A 441 -4.29 -2.49 42.40
C ILE A 441 -4.85 -3.91 42.28
N ILE A 442 -3.99 -4.92 42.10
CA ILE A 442 -4.39 -6.34 42.07
C ILE A 442 -5.02 -6.73 43.40
N LYS A 443 -4.44 -6.34 44.57
CA LYS A 443 -5.03 -6.57 45.88
C LYS A 443 -6.41 -5.94 46.05
N ASP A 444 -6.56 -4.69 45.57
CA ASP A 444 -7.86 -3.99 45.58
C ASP A 444 -8.88 -4.74 44.72
N ALA A 445 -8.48 -5.20 43.52
CA ALA A 445 -9.33 -5.99 42.66
C ALA A 445 -9.77 -7.31 43.30
N ALA A 446 -8.84 -8.04 43.94
CA ALA A 446 -9.14 -9.26 44.68
C ALA A 446 -10.10 -9.01 45.85
N ALA A 447 -10.07 -7.82 46.44
CA ALA A 447 -11.04 -7.38 47.44
C ALA A 447 -12.41 -6.94 46.87
N GLY A 448 -12.61 -7.01 45.56
CA GLY A 448 -13.87 -6.68 44.88
C GLY A 448 -14.06 -5.20 44.60
N SER A 449 -12.99 -4.42 44.43
CA SER A 449 -13.05 -3.00 44.17
C SER A 449 -13.33 -2.74 42.66
N ASP A 450 -14.51 -2.17 42.35
CA ASP A 450 -14.87 -1.74 40.99
C ASP A 450 -13.93 -0.63 40.44
N ALA A 451 -13.27 0.10 41.34
CA ALA A 451 -12.33 1.16 40.94
C ALA A 451 -10.99 0.61 40.43
N ALA A 452 -10.71 -0.69 40.55
CA ALA A 452 -9.45 -1.28 40.15
C ALA A 452 -9.18 -1.11 38.65
N ILE A 453 -10.20 -1.22 37.78
CA ILE A 453 -10.08 -1.05 36.33
C ILE A 453 -9.55 0.35 36.00
N ALA A 454 -10.23 1.39 36.52
CA ALA A 454 -9.82 2.77 36.26
C ALA A 454 -8.45 3.12 36.89
N LYS A 455 -8.06 2.41 37.96
CA LYS A 455 -6.71 2.55 38.53
C LYS A 455 -5.66 1.92 37.63
N THR A 456 -5.96 0.79 36.99
CA THR A 456 -5.06 0.10 36.04
C THR A 456 -4.85 0.97 34.79
N ASP A 457 -5.92 1.52 34.21
CA ASP A 457 -5.81 2.45 33.08
C ASP A 457 -4.92 3.64 33.44
N ARG A 458 -5.13 4.26 34.60
CA ARG A 458 -4.29 5.38 35.07
C ARG A 458 -2.86 4.98 35.41
N PHE A 459 -2.61 3.74 35.80
CA PHE A 459 -1.26 3.24 36.01
C PHE A 459 -0.49 3.26 34.71
N PHE A 460 -1.03 2.65 33.65
CA PHE A 460 -0.37 2.61 32.33
C PHE A 460 -0.37 3.96 31.60
N GLU A 461 -1.30 4.88 31.92
CA GLU A 461 -1.25 6.25 31.41
C GLU A 461 -0.09 7.08 31.97
N LYS A 462 0.40 6.73 33.18
CA LYS A 462 1.42 7.50 33.90
C LYS A 462 2.81 6.90 33.86
N GLU A 463 2.86 5.58 33.79
CA GLU A 463 4.12 4.83 33.79
C GLU A 463 4.37 4.38 32.35
N ASP A 464 5.53 4.67 31.81
CA ASP A 464 5.92 4.21 30.45
C ASP A 464 6.38 2.74 30.51
N ILE A 465 5.45 1.85 30.84
CA ILE A 465 5.70 0.41 31.04
C ILE A 465 4.78 -0.37 30.10
N ARG A 466 5.31 -1.39 29.45
CA ARG A 466 4.56 -2.31 28.61
C ARG A 466 4.05 -3.49 29.40
N ALA A 467 2.80 -3.89 29.15
CA ALA A 467 2.19 -5.07 29.79
C ALA A 467 3.04 -6.33 29.61
N LEU A 468 3.61 -6.52 28.40
CA LEU A 468 4.47 -7.67 28.09
C LEU A 468 5.61 -7.85 29.11
N THR A 469 6.18 -6.78 29.63
CA THR A 469 7.26 -6.82 30.62
C THR A 469 6.78 -7.12 32.05
N LEU A 470 5.47 -7.14 32.29
CA LEU A 470 4.83 -7.36 33.59
C LEU A 470 4.10 -8.70 33.70
N VAL A 471 3.71 -9.32 32.56
CA VAL A 471 2.84 -10.51 32.50
C VAL A 471 3.31 -11.61 33.42
N ASP A 472 4.58 -12.00 33.31
CA ASP A 472 5.16 -13.10 34.15
C ASP A 472 5.03 -12.81 35.64
N ASN A 473 5.29 -11.57 36.05
CA ASN A 473 5.23 -11.18 37.44
C ASN A 473 3.80 -11.05 37.95
N VAL A 474 2.85 -10.62 37.12
CA VAL A 474 1.40 -10.59 37.41
C VAL A 474 0.92 -12.01 37.64
N GLN A 475 1.20 -12.93 36.71
CA GLN A 475 0.78 -14.33 36.84
C GLN A 475 1.43 -15.04 38.05
N LYS A 476 2.74 -14.91 38.24
CA LYS A 476 3.45 -15.44 39.41
C LYS A 476 2.90 -14.88 40.71
N TYR A 477 2.58 -13.57 40.74
CA TYR A 477 2.02 -12.97 41.96
C TYR A 477 0.65 -13.53 42.28
N ILE A 478 -0.24 -13.68 41.31
CA ILE A 478 -1.59 -14.24 41.51
C ILE A 478 -1.48 -15.71 41.98
N LEU A 479 -0.69 -16.52 41.29
CA LEU A 479 -0.52 -17.95 41.62
C LEU A 479 0.12 -18.18 42.99
N ASN A 480 1.10 -17.36 43.37
CA ASN A 480 1.77 -17.48 44.67
C ASN A 480 0.90 -16.98 45.83
N ASN A 481 -0.10 -16.16 45.57
CA ASN A 481 -0.96 -15.57 46.60
C ASN A 481 -2.43 -16.05 46.52
N GLN A 482 -2.70 -17.19 45.87
CA GLN A 482 -4.06 -17.69 45.61
C GLN A 482 -4.85 -17.99 46.92
N GLU A 483 -4.19 -18.15 48.08
CA GLU A 483 -4.87 -18.29 49.36
C GLU A 483 -5.41 -16.96 49.91
N SER A 484 -4.84 -15.83 49.49
CA SER A 484 -5.18 -14.49 49.96
C SER A 484 -5.94 -13.65 48.93
N LEU A 485 -5.92 -14.01 47.65
CA LEU A 485 -6.62 -13.37 46.57
C LEU A 485 -7.89 -14.16 46.22
N ASP A 486 -9.04 -13.49 46.25
CA ASP A 486 -10.31 -14.12 45.84
C ASP A 486 -10.31 -14.43 44.36
N ALA A 487 -10.36 -15.71 43.99
CA ALA A 487 -10.27 -16.19 42.62
C ALA A 487 -11.44 -15.66 41.75
N ASN A 488 -12.66 -15.57 42.30
CA ASN A 488 -13.81 -15.08 41.56
C ASN A 488 -13.68 -13.56 41.24
N ASN A 489 -13.16 -12.80 42.19
CA ASN A 489 -12.92 -11.38 41.97
C ASN A 489 -11.76 -11.16 40.98
N MET A 490 -10.71 -11.96 41.03
CA MET A 490 -9.63 -11.93 40.06
C MET A 490 -10.08 -12.32 38.66
N TYR A 491 -10.91 -13.35 38.53
CA TYR A 491 -11.52 -13.70 37.23
C TYR A 491 -12.38 -12.57 36.68
N LYS A 492 -13.26 -11.97 37.50
CA LYS A 492 -14.04 -10.80 37.10
C LYS A 492 -13.17 -9.61 36.71
N TYR A 493 -12.10 -9.38 37.45
CA TYR A 493 -11.15 -8.31 37.13
C TYR A 493 -10.52 -8.52 35.75
N GLY A 494 -10.07 -9.76 35.44
CA GLY A 494 -9.58 -10.13 34.11
C GLY A 494 -10.62 -9.86 33.02
N ILE A 495 -11.88 -10.29 33.22
CA ILE A 495 -12.98 -10.01 32.29
C ILE A 495 -13.15 -8.50 32.07
N TYR A 496 -13.29 -7.73 33.16
CA TYR A 496 -13.55 -6.30 33.05
C TYR A 496 -12.40 -5.53 32.42
N LEU A 497 -11.15 -5.87 32.70
CA LEU A 497 -10.01 -5.28 31.99
C LEU A 497 -10.06 -5.59 30.48
N THR A 498 -10.39 -6.83 30.13
CA THR A 498 -10.47 -7.25 28.73
C THR A 498 -11.58 -6.53 27.95
N VAL A 499 -12.77 -6.37 28.55
CA VAL A 499 -13.95 -5.83 27.82
C VAL A 499 -14.22 -4.36 28.06
N SER A 500 -13.73 -3.76 29.16
CA SER A 500 -14.11 -2.39 29.55
C SER A 500 -12.96 -1.41 29.73
N ALA A 501 -11.70 -1.87 29.65
CA ALA A 501 -10.54 -0.98 29.74
C ALA A 501 -10.43 -0.08 28.52
N ARG A 502 -9.87 1.12 28.75
CA ARG A 502 -9.65 2.15 27.73
C ARG A 502 -8.18 2.27 27.32
N ASN A 503 -7.31 1.67 28.12
CA ASN A 503 -5.88 1.61 27.86
C ASN A 503 -5.49 0.22 27.34
N LYS A 504 -4.74 0.14 26.25
CA LYS A 504 -4.36 -1.11 25.60
C LYS A 504 -3.53 -2.04 26.50
N GLU A 505 -2.63 -1.49 27.29
CA GLU A 505 -1.82 -2.29 28.21
C GLU A 505 -2.69 -2.91 29.34
N SER A 506 -3.76 -2.22 29.76
CA SER A 506 -4.75 -2.76 30.71
C SER A 506 -5.50 -3.96 30.11
N VAL A 507 -5.89 -3.89 28.82
CA VAL A 507 -6.53 -5.01 28.12
C VAL A 507 -5.60 -6.21 28.08
N LYS A 508 -4.31 -6.02 27.76
CA LYS A 508 -3.29 -7.07 27.73
C LYS A 508 -3.13 -7.76 29.10
N ILE A 509 -3.10 -6.97 30.20
CA ILE A 509 -3.10 -7.52 31.56
C ILE A 509 -4.38 -8.32 31.83
N GLY A 510 -5.53 -7.85 31.39
CA GLY A 510 -6.81 -8.58 31.51
C GLY A 510 -6.73 -9.96 30.84
N LEU A 511 -6.28 -10.02 29.61
CA LEU A 511 -6.08 -11.27 28.85
C LEU A 511 -5.08 -12.20 29.55
N SER A 512 -3.98 -11.66 30.09
CA SER A 512 -2.97 -12.44 30.81
C SER A 512 -3.49 -13.01 32.12
N ILE A 513 -4.42 -12.32 32.79
CA ILE A 513 -5.11 -12.85 33.98
C ILE A 513 -6.08 -13.95 33.56
N LEU A 514 -6.82 -13.80 32.49
CA LEU A 514 -7.76 -14.80 31.98
C LEU A 514 -7.06 -16.08 31.52
N GLU A 515 -5.84 -16.02 31.01
CA GLU A 515 -5.00 -17.19 30.70
C GLU A 515 -4.84 -18.15 31.89
N ILE A 516 -4.79 -17.61 33.12
CA ILE A 516 -4.64 -18.46 34.36
C ILE A 516 -5.88 -19.35 34.55
N PHE A 517 -7.06 -18.86 34.19
CA PHE A 517 -8.32 -19.55 34.47
C PHE A 517 -8.76 -20.50 33.35
N CYS A 518 -8.50 -20.15 32.08
CA CYS A 518 -8.88 -20.92 30.88
C CYS A 518 -10.34 -21.40 30.90
N ASP A 519 -11.27 -20.56 31.39
CA ASP A 519 -12.70 -20.88 31.52
C ASP A 519 -13.51 -19.69 30.96
N TYR A 520 -14.03 -19.84 29.76
CA TYR A 520 -14.73 -18.76 29.06
C TYR A 520 -16.14 -19.19 28.65
N ASN A 521 -17.14 -18.33 28.88
CA ASN A 521 -18.41 -18.48 28.23
C ASN A 521 -18.33 -17.94 26.79
N ASP A 522 -19.34 -18.25 25.98
CA ASP A 522 -19.36 -17.90 24.54
C ASP A 522 -19.17 -16.38 24.31
N ALA A 523 -19.78 -15.52 25.14
CA ALA A 523 -19.67 -14.06 24.98
C ALA A 523 -18.25 -13.52 25.28
N LEU A 524 -17.56 -14.12 26.28
CA LEU A 524 -16.19 -13.74 26.59
C LEU A 524 -15.21 -14.27 25.55
N LEU A 525 -15.42 -15.49 25.08
CA LEU A 525 -14.62 -16.05 23.99
C LEU A 525 -14.79 -15.21 22.70
N GLU A 526 -16.00 -14.82 22.35
CA GLU A 526 -16.26 -13.90 21.23
C GLU A 526 -15.52 -12.58 21.40
N ALA A 527 -15.53 -11.99 22.60
CA ALA A 527 -14.82 -10.74 22.88
C ALA A 527 -13.28 -10.91 22.72
N ILE A 528 -12.71 -12.03 23.18
CA ILE A 528 -11.29 -12.36 23.01
C ILE A 528 -10.97 -12.52 21.51
N LEU A 529 -11.81 -13.21 20.75
CA LEU A 529 -11.60 -13.41 19.31
C LEU A 529 -11.77 -12.10 18.50
N ASP A 530 -12.65 -11.19 18.95
CA ASP A 530 -12.75 -9.86 18.34
C ASP A 530 -11.50 -9.00 18.60
N LEU A 531 -10.96 -9.03 19.82
CA LEU A 531 -9.69 -8.39 20.15
C LEU A 531 -8.54 -9.00 19.35
N ALA A 532 -8.53 -10.32 19.13
CA ALA A 532 -7.48 -11.02 18.40
C ALA A 532 -7.30 -10.58 16.95
N LYS A 533 -8.33 -9.97 16.34
CA LYS A 533 -8.26 -9.39 14.99
C LYS A 533 -7.41 -8.12 14.93
N CYS A 534 -7.19 -7.45 16.06
CA CYS A 534 -6.30 -6.29 16.18
C CYS A 534 -4.89 -6.76 16.54
N ASN A 535 -3.90 -6.44 15.69
CA ASN A 535 -2.50 -6.87 15.87
C ASN A 535 -1.92 -6.52 17.24
N GLU A 536 -2.40 -5.46 17.91
CA GLU A 536 -1.96 -5.06 19.24
C GLU A 536 -2.30 -6.10 20.34
N PHE A 537 -3.38 -6.87 20.15
CA PHE A 537 -3.85 -7.81 21.17
C PHE A 537 -3.66 -9.28 20.78
N THR A 538 -3.36 -9.57 19.53
CA THR A 538 -3.32 -10.93 18.97
C THR A 538 -2.45 -11.86 19.81
N LEU A 539 -1.25 -11.43 20.20
CA LEU A 539 -0.33 -12.21 21.04
C LEU A 539 -0.99 -12.67 22.34
N PHE A 540 -1.60 -11.73 23.06
CA PHE A 540 -2.22 -11.99 24.37
C PHE A 540 -3.51 -12.81 24.26
N CYS A 541 -4.25 -12.62 23.16
CA CYS A 541 -5.42 -13.45 22.85
C CYS A 541 -5.03 -14.90 22.54
N ILE A 542 -3.93 -15.11 21.79
CA ILE A 542 -3.37 -16.45 21.55
C ILE A 542 -3.03 -17.12 22.87
N TRP A 543 -2.34 -16.44 23.78
CA TRP A 543 -2.00 -16.99 25.09
C TRP A 543 -3.26 -17.30 25.91
N ALA A 544 -4.28 -16.43 25.87
CA ALA A 544 -5.52 -16.68 26.57
C ALA A 544 -6.26 -17.93 26.07
N VAL A 545 -6.24 -18.22 24.76
CA VAL A 545 -6.99 -19.35 24.19
C VAL A 545 -6.20 -20.64 24.05
N ARG A 546 -4.85 -20.62 24.04
CA ARG A 546 -4.02 -21.80 23.78
C ARG A 546 -4.24 -22.97 24.75
N GLY A 547 -4.70 -22.68 25.98
CA GLY A 547 -5.00 -23.68 26.97
C GLY A 547 -6.37 -24.37 26.87
N LEU A 548 -7.22 -23.91 25.95
CA LEU A 548 -8.54 -24.50 25.69
C LEU A 548 -8.42 -25.82 24.92
N GLU A 549 -9.45 -26.68 25.01
CA GLU A 549 -9.50 -27.97 24.30
C GLU A 549 -9.39 -27.79 22.77
N ASN A 550 -10.01 -26.72 22.22
CA ASN A 550 -9.95 -26.34 20.82
C ASN A 550 -9.01 -25.13 20.57
N GLY A 551 -8.02 -24.92 21.45
CA GLY A 551 -7.15 -23.74 21.41
C GLY A 551 -6.38 -23.60 20.10
N ASN A 552 -5.88 -24.73 19.55
CA ASN A 552 -5.13 -24.71 18.29
C ASN A 552 -5.99 -24.32 17.09
N GLU A 553 -7.24 -24.78 17.02
CA GLU A 553 -8.21 -24.40 15.98
C GLU A 553 -8.55 -22.89 16.07
N LEU A 554 -8.64 -22.36 17.29
CA LEU A 554 -8.85 -20.92 17.50
C LEU A 554 -7.63 -20.12 17.05
N ILE A 555 -6.41 -20.56 17.38
CA ILE A 555 -5.17 -19.92 16.93
C ILE A 555 -5.09 -19.98 15.38
N PHE A 556 -5.46 -21.09 14.78
CA PHE A 556 -5.53 -21.20 13.30
C PHE A 556 -6.53 -20.21 12.71
N SER A 557 -7.71 -20.11 13.30
CA SER A 557 -8.69 -19.10 12.88
C SER A 557 -8.17 -17.66 13.02
N ILE A 558 -7.47 -17.35 14.13
CA ILE A 558 -6.83 -16.05 14.34
C ILE A 558 -5.80 -15.80 13.25
N ALA A 559 -4.91 -16.77 12.97
CA ALA A 559 -3.87 -16.65 11.95
C ALA A 559 -4.43 -16.32 10.56
N GLN A 560 -5.61 -16.82 10.21
CA GLN A 560 -6.27 -16.55 8.95
C GLN A 560 -6.84 -15.13 8.84
N ASN A 561 -7.07 -14.46 9.97
CA ASN A 561 -7.77 -13.17 10.04
C ASN A 561 -6.87 -11.97 10.42
N VAL A 562 -5.57 -12.14 10.51
CA VAL A 562 -4.59 -11.08 10.81
C VAL A 562 -3.46 -11.10 9.80
N TYR A 563 -2.86 -9.94 9.50
CA TYR A 563 -1.85 -9.81 8.43
C TYR A 563 -0.57 -9.09 8.85
N GLY A 564 -0.56 -8.42 10.00
CA GLY A 564 0.60 -7.73 10.56
C GLY A 564 1.38 -8.58 11.56
N TRP A 565 1.82 -7.96 12.65
CA TRP A 565 2.49 -8.64 13.76
C TRP A 565 1.67 -9.78 14.34
N GLY A 566 0.34 -9.64 14.35
CA GLY A 566 -0.55 -10.71 14.79
C GLY A 566 -0.39 -12.00 13.99
N ARG A 567 -0.16 -11.92 12.67
CA ARG A 567 0.11 -13.09 11.81
C ARG A 567 1.42 -13.78 12.23
N ILE A 568 2.46 -12.99 12.48
CA ILE A 568 3.76 -13.51 12.92
C ILE A 568 3.61 -14.28 14.23
N PHE A 569 2.97 -13.69 15.25
CA PHE A 569 2.72 -14.32 16.53
C PHE A 569 1.88 -15.61 16.40
N ALA A 570 0.85 -15.57 15.56
CA ALA A 570 -0.02 -16.73 15.37
C ALA A 570 0.71 -17.89 14.66
N VAL A 571 1.54 -17.61 13.67
CA VAL A 571 2.37 -18.63 13.00
C VAL A 571 3.39 -19.23 13.96
N ASP A 572 3.93 -18.43 14.89
CA ASP A 572 4.87 -18.93 15.91
C ASP A 572 4.20 -19.81 16.97
N ASP A 573 2.93 -19.59 17.30
CA ASP A 573 2.23 -20.35 18.35
C ASP A 573 1.44 -21.56 17.82
N ILE A 574 0.90 -21.51 16.60
CA ILE A 574 0.08 -22.58 16.03
C ILE A 574 0.81 -23.93 15.98
N ASP A 575 0.15 -25.02 16.41
CA ASP A 575 0.67 -26.38 16.28
C ASP A 575 0.27 -26.98 14.91
N PRO A 576 1.23 -27.43 14.08
CA PRO A 576 0.96 -28.01 12.74
C PRO A 576 0.42 -29.44 12.83
N ASN A 577 -0.60 -29.69 13.65
CA ASN A 577 -1.14 -31.02 13.97
C ASN A 577 -2.01 -31.64 12.86
N THR A 578 -2.41 -30.87 11.84
CA THR A 578 -3.17 -31.34 10.69
C THR A 578 -2.49 -31.02 9.38
N ASP A 579 -2.80 -31.78 8.31
CA ASP A 579 -2.30 -31.50 6.96
C ASP A 579 -2.80 -30.13 6.44
N GLU A 580 -4.04 -29.75 6.82
CA GLU A 580 -4.61 -28.46 6.45
C GLU A 580 -3.79 -27.29 7.01
N ILE A 581 -3.43 -27.35 8.29
CA ILE A 581 -2.63 -26.32 8.94
C ILE A 581 -1.22 -26.29 8.33
N ARG A 582 -0.58 -27.45 8.08
CA ARG A 582 0.73 -27.49 7.43
C ARG A 582 0.72 -26.90 6.03
N GLU A 583 -0.28 -27.25 5.23
CA GLU A 583 -0.43 -26.70 3.88
C GLU A 583 -0.70 -25.19 3.89
N TRP A 584 -1.53 -24.73 4.84
CA TRP A 584 -1.78 -23.31 5.02
C TRP A 584 -0.49 -22.55 5.43
N ILE A 585 0.28 -23.09 6.39
CA ILE A 585 1.56 -22.50 6.79
C ILE A 585 2.53 -22.43 5.62
N LEU A 586 2.58 -23.47 4.78
CA LEU A 586 3.42 -23.52 3.58
C LEU A 586 3.10 -22.36 2.61
N ARG A 587 1.81 -22.08 2.39
CA ARG A 587 1.35 -21.11 1.40
C ARG A 587 1.17 -19.70 1.94
N GLU A 588 0.79 -19.58 3.20
CA GLU A 588 0.34 -18.32 3.81
C GLU A 588 1.17 -17.87 5.02
N GLY A 589 1.96 -18.78 5.60
CA GLY A 589 2.64 -18.53 6.88
C GLY A 589 3.63 -17.36 6.85
N ILE A 590 4.30 -17.14 5.73
CA ILE A 590 5.23 -16.00 5.57
C ILE A 590 4.56 -14.70 5.09
N LYS A 591 3.29 -14.76 4.66
CA LYS A 591 2.60 -13.59 4.12
C LYS A 591 2.13 -12.69 5.25
N ASN A 592 2.90 -11.68 5.56
CA ASN A 592 2.56 -10.64 6.52
C ASN A 592 2.97 -9.26 6.00
N THR A 593 2.39 -8.21 6.58
CA THR A 593 2.64 -6.82 6.17
C THR A 593 3.81 -6.15 6.92
N VAL A 594 4.55 -6.91 7.72
CA VAL A 594 5.75 -6.42 8.44
C VAL A 594 6.99 -6.77 7.64
N TYR A 595 7.37 -8.04 7.69
CA TYR A 595 8.47 -8.61 6.90
C TYR A 595 8.38 -10.14 6.92
N PRO A 596 8.29 -10.82 5.78
CA PRO A 596 8.13 -12.27 5.70
C PRO A 596 9.22 -13.08 6.42
N GLY A 597 10.44 -12.53 6.51
CA GLY A 597 11.57 -13.16 7.20
C GLY A 597 11.30 -13.51 8.66
N TYR A 598 10.43 -12.77 9.38
CA TYR A 598 10.05 -13.09 10.75
C TYR A 598 9.40 -14.46 10.90
N SER A 599 8.64 -14.89 9.89
CA SER A 599 7.95 -16.18 9.91
C SER A 599 8.64 -17.26 9.07
N ALA A 600 9.74 -16.95 8.35
CA ALA A 600 10.34 -17.86 7.39
C ALA A 600 10.87 -19.16 8.04
N ILE A 601 11.65 -19.06 9.13
CA ILE A 601 12.19 -20.23 9.85
C ILE A 601 11.05 -21.07 10.45
N THR A 602 10.08 -20.41 11.09
CA THR A 602 8.94 -21.08 11.70
C THR A 602 8.10 -21.80 10.65
N SER A 603 7.82 -21.14 9.53
CA SER A 603 7.09 -21.76 8.41
C SER A 603 7.86 -22.93 7.80
N PHE A 604 9.17 -22.78 7.59
CA PHE A 604 10.02 -23.85 7.09
C PHE A 604 9.95 -25.11 7.97
N LYS A 605 10.03 -24.93 9.30
CA LYS A 605 10.00 -26.04 10.26
C LYS A 605 8.59 -26.65 10.39
N LYS A 606 7.57 -25.81 10.55
CA LYS A 606 6.18 -26.26 10.83
C LYS A 606 5.49 -26.85 9.61
N ALA A 607 5.81 -26.37 8.40
CA ALA A 607 5.34 -26.97 7.15
C ALA A 607 6.22 -28.17 6.68
N GLU A 608 7.20 -28.60 7.49
CA GLU A 608 8.11 -29.72 7.19
C GLU A 608 8.80 -29.59 5.82
N VAL A 609 9.18 -28.36 5.43
CA VAL A 609 9.72 -28.05 4.09
C VAL A 609 10.94 -28.91 3.76
N HIS A 610 11.81 -29.20 4.71
CA HIS A 610 12.96 -30.06 4.49
C HIS A 610 12.54 -31.47 4.00
N SER A 611 11.52 -32.05 4.60
CA SER A 611 10.97 -33.34 4.18
C SER A 611 10.32 -33.28 2.78
N LEU A 612 9.64 -32.17 2.47
CA LEU A 612 9.11 -31.95 1.12
C LEU A 612 10.23 -31.91 0.08
N LEU A 613 11.32 -31.20 0.37
CA LEU A 613 12.49 -31.10 -0.50
C LEU A 613 13.17 -32.47 -0.74
N GLU A 614 13.37 -33.28 0.32
CA GLU A 614 13.95 -34.62 0.20
C GLU A 614 13.10 -35.57 -0.66
N ASN A 615 11.76 -35.43 -0.62
CA ASN A 615 10.85 -36.25 -1.40
C ASN A 615 10.65 -35.74 -2.82
N GLY A 616 11.14 -34.55 -3.14
CA GLY A 616 10.93 -33.83 -4.41
C GLY A 616 9.58 -33.10 -4.43
N LEU A 617 9.62 -31.83 -4.79
CA LEU A 617 8.44 -30.96 -4.78
C LEU A 617 7.46 -31.31 -5.90
N THR A 618 6.17 -31.07 -5.65
CA THR A 618 5.15 -31.02 -6.70
C THR A 618 5.16 -29.64 -7.37
N GLN A 619 4.50 -29.52 -8.52
CA GLN A 619 4.37 -28.24 -9.23
C GLN A 619 3.76 -27.14 -8.35
N GLU A 620 2.76 -27.47 -7.54
CA GLU A 620 2.08 -26.53 -6.66
C GLU A 620 2.89 -26.11 -5.41
N GLN A 621 3.96 -26.88 -5.10
CA GLN A 621 4.83 -26.61 -3.94
C GLN A 621 6.06 -25.78 -4.32
N LEU A 622 6.41 -25.69 -5.63
CA LEU A 622 7.63 -25.02 -6.08
C LEU A 622 7.70 -23.57 -5.61
N THR A 623 6.71 -22.77 -5.96
CA THR A 623 6.65 -21.34 -5.63
C THR A 623 6.57 -21.08 -4.11
N PRO A 624 5.66 -21.71 -3.32
CA PRO A 624 5.60 -21.42 -1.89
C PRO A 624 6.84 -21.87 -1.12
N VAL A 625 7.47 -22.99 -1.50
CA VAL A 625 8.75 -23.41 -0.90
C VAL A 625 9.86 -22.43 -1.28
N GLY A 626 9.93 -22.02 -2.54
CA GLY A 626 10.88 -21.02 -3.00
C GLY A 626 10.74 -19.68 -2.26
N ALA A 627 9.52 -19.24 -2.06
CA ALA A 627 9.21 -18.02 -1.30
C ALA A 627 9.70 -18.09 0.17
N ILE A 628 9.59 -19.25 0.82
CA ILE A 628 10.16 -19.43 2.16
C ILE A 628 11.68 -19.38 2.09
N ILE A 629 12.29 -20.09 1.13
CA ILE A 629 13.76 -20.19 1.00
C ILE A 629 14.38 -18.82 0.74
N ILE A 630 13.78 -17.98 -0.11
CA ILE A 630 14.35 -16.66 -0.38
C ILE A 630 14.41 -15.80 0.88
N TYR A 631 13.38 -15.79 1.71
CA TYR A 631 13.41 -15.04 2.97
C TYR A 631 14.31 -15.68 4.05
N LEU A 632 14.76 -16.92 3.86
CA LEU A 632 15.85 -17.50 4.66
C LEU A 632 17.22 -17.09 4.12
N VAL A 633 17.36 -16.83 2.82
CA VAL A 633 18.60 -16.42 2.17
C VAL A 633 18.88 -14.93 2.37
N LEU A 634 17.84 -14.10 2.29
CA LEU A 634 17.95 -12.67 2.56
C LEU A 634 18.34 -12.46 4.04
N ASP A 635 19.51 -11.86 4.26
CA ASP A 635 20.02 -11.51 5.60
C ASP A 635 19.21 -10.30 6.13
N GLY A 636 18.00 -10.56 6.61
CA GLY A 636 17.10 -9.56 7.19
C GLY A 636 17.29 -9.42 8.70
N PRO A 637 16.37 -8.75 9.40
CA PRO A 637 16.44 -8.50 10.85
C PRO A 637 16.32 -9.79 11.68
N THR A 638 16.13 -10.95 11.05
CA THR A 638 15.98 -12.27 11.70
C THR A 638 17.10 -13.23 11.27
N ILE A 639 17.30 -14.28 12.06
CA ILE A 639 18.22 -15.36 11.71
C ILE A 639 17.62 -16.09 10.49
N GLY A 640 18.39 -16.17 9.40
CA GLY A 640 17.97 -16.84 8.16
C GLY A 640 18.56 -18.24 7.98
N ILE A 641 18.98 -18.55 6.75
CA ILE A 641 19.47 -19.88 6.36
C ILE A 641 20.71 -20.33 7.17
N LYS A 642 21.47 -19.40 7.72
CA LYS A 642 22.61 -19.66 8.62
C LYS A 642 22.22 -20.38 9.92
N ALA A 643 20.93 -20.43 10.26
CA ALA A 643 20.41 -21.22 11.40
C ALA A 643 20.46 -22.74 11.13
N PHE A 644 20.65 -23.15 9.89
CA PHE A 644 20.72 -24.55 9.46
C PHE A 644 22.18 -24.96 9.20
N GLU A 645 22.58 -26.13 9.75
CA GLU A 645 23.94 -26.69 9.52
C GLU A 645 24.15 -27.08 8.04
N ASP A 646 23.07 -27.34 7.30
CA ASP A 646 23.05 -27.84 5.93
C ASP A 646 22.38 -26.86 4.95
N GLY A 647 22.53 -25.55 5.14
CA GLY A 647 21.93 -24.51 4.30
C GLY A 647 22.17 -24.72 2.80
N ASP A 648 23.38 -25.08 2.37
CA ASP A 648 23.70 -25.41 0.98
C ASP A 648 22.84 -26.57 0.45
N ASN A 649 22.65 -27.62 1.25
CA ASN A 649 21.84 -28.78 0.85
C ASN A 649 20.37 -28.42 0.68
N ILE A 650 19.82 -27.51 1.51
CA ILE A 650 18.44 -27.03 1.37
C ILE A 650 18.24 -26.39 0.01
N ILE A 651 19.16 -25.53 -0.41
CA ILE A 651 19.08 -24.85 -1.72
C ILE A 651 19.30 -25.86 -2.85
N ASP A 652 20.27 -26.78 -2.72
CA ASP A 652 20.51 -27.80 -3.73
C ASP A 652 19.28 -28.70 -3.97
N LEU A 653 18.59 -29.14 -2.92
CA LEU A 653 17.34 -29.91 -3.02
C LEU A 653 16.20 -29.10 -3.69
N TYR A 654 16.12 -27.80 -3.43
CA TYR A 654 15.18 -26.93 -4.11
C TYR A 654 15.47 -26.84 -5.60
N LEU A 655 16.74 -26.65 -5.95
CA LEU A 655 17.20 -26.61 -7.35
C LEU A 655 16.95 -27.95 -8.06
N ASP A 656 17.13 -29.09 -7.38
CA ASP A 656 16.81 -30.41 -7.94
C ASP A 656 15.34 -30.55 -8.37
N SER A 657 14.45 -29.89 -7.67
CA SER A 657 13.02 -29.81 -8.02
C SER A 657 12.79 -28.78 -9.12
N ALA A 658 13.40 -27.59 -9.04
CA ALA A 658 13.27 -26.53 -10.03
C ALA A 658 13.81 -26.95 -11.41
N GLU A 659 14.81 -27.86 -11.48
CA GLU A 659 15.31 -28.42 -12.74
C GLU A 659 14.27 -29.26 -13.47
N LYS A 660 13.32 -29.88 -12.77
CA LYS A 660 12.36 -30.86 -13.30
C LYS A 660 10.98 -30.27 -13.55
N LEU A 661 10.64 -29.17 -12.87
CA LEU A 661 9.31 -28.56 -12.87
C LEU A 661 9.24 -27.36 -13.83
N GLU A 662 8.05 -27.03 -14.28
CA GLU A 662 7.79 -25.80 -15.01
C GLU A 662 7.93 -24.59 -14.05
N LYS A 663 8.51 -23.51 -14.55
CA LYS A 663 8.76 -22.27 -13.81
C LYS A 663 7.96 -21.14 -14.42
N ASP A 664 7.20 -20.45 -13.60
CA ASP A 664 6.56 -19.19 -13.96
C ASP A 664 7.50 -17.99 -13.65
N ASP A 665 7.02 -16.79 -13.91
CA ASP A 665 7.81 -15.56 -13.71
C ASP A 665 8.19 -15.34 -12.24
N ILE A 666 7.34 -15.79 -11.30
CA ILE A 666 7.61 -15.70 -9.85
C ILE A 666 8.73 -16.68 -9.47
N ASP A 667 8.69 -17.93 -9.98
CA ASP A 667 9.72 -18.92 -9.72
C ASP A 667 11.08 -18.46 -10.27
N ILE A 668 11.08 -17.82 -11.46
CA ILE A 668 12.29 -17.24 -12.06
C ILE A 668 12.83 -16.12 -11.16
N LYS A 669 11.98 -15.20 -10.69
CA LYS A 669 12.39 -14.11 -9.77
C LYS A 669 12.94 -14.66 -8.46
N ILE A 670 12.34 -15.70 -7.89
CA ILE A 670 12.86 -16.39 -6.70
C ILE A 670 14.26 -16.94 -6.94
N LEU A 671 14.49 -17.62 -8.06
CA LEU A 671 15.79 -18.16 -8.42
C LEU A 671 16.85 -17.07 -8.63
N GLN A 672 16.48 -15.95 -9.26
CA GLN A 672 17.32 -14.78 -9.43
C GLN A 672 17.77 -14.25 -8.06
N LEU A 673 16.83 -14.00 -7.15
CA LEU A 673 17.10 -13.50 -5.82
C LEU A 673 17.97 -14.46 -5.00
N ILE A 674 17.75 -15.78 -5.08
CA ILE A 674 18.61 -16.77 -4.43
C ILE A 674 20.04 -16.68 -5.01
N GLY A 675 20.17 -16.61 -6.33
CA GLY A 675 21.48 -16.54 -7.01
C GLY A 675 22.26 -15.27 -6.68
N ALA A 676 21.57 -14.15 -6.53
CA ALA A 676 22.18 -12.87 -6.18
C ALA A 676 22.62 -12.79 -4.71
N ASN A 677 21.79 -13.30 -3.78
CA ASN A 677 21.98 -13.08 -2.36
C ASN A 677 22.67 -14.27 -1.64
N TYR A 678 22.85 -15.41 -2.29
CA TYR A 678 23.50 -16.55 -1.66
C TYR A 678 24.95 -16.74 -2.14
N ASP A 679 25.91 -16.64 -1.21
CA ASP A 679 27.34 -16.69 -1.53
C ASP A 679 27.85 -18.13 -1.72
N ASN A 680 27.43 -18.78 -2.83
CA ASN A 680 27.88 -20.09 -3.25
C ASN A 680 27.95 -20.20 -4.78
N GLU A 681 29.17 -20.18 -5.32
CA GLU A 681 29.44 -20.19 -6.77
C GLU A 681 28.88 -21.42 -7.52
N ASP A 682 28.74 -22.56 -6.86
CA ASP A 682 28.20 -23.76 -7.53
C ASP A 682 26.65 -23.67 -7.63
N ILE A 683 25.99 -23.07 -6.64
CA ILE A 683 24.56 -22.75 -6.67
C ILE A 683 24.29 -21.71 -7.76
N LYS A 684 25.07 -20.64 -7.85
CA LYS A 684 24.95 -19.61 -8.89
C LYS A 684 25.07 -20.23 -10.30
N LYS A 685 26.05 -21.12 -10.52
CA LYS A 685 26.20 -21.83 -11.81
C LYS A 685 24.98 -22.71 -12.13
N ARG A 686 24.41 -23.39 -11.11
CA ARG A 686 23.20 -24.21 -11.31
C ARG A 686 22.02 -23.35 -11.74
N ILE A 687 21.80 -22.22 -11.07
CA ILE A 687 20.72 -21.27 -11.38
C ILE A 687 20.88 -20.73 -12.81
N THR A 688 22.09 -20.29 -13.17
CA THR A 688 22.39 -19.83 -14.53
C THR A 688 22.16 -20.93 -15.59
N ALA A 689 22.48 -22.19 -15.28
CA ALA A 689 22.20 -23.31 -16.17
C ALA A 689 20.72 -23.59 -16.42
N LEU A 690 19.84 -23.10 -15.53
CA LEU A 690 18.38 -23.12 -15.73
C LEU A 690 17.88 -22.00 -16.68
N GLY A 691 18.78 -21.18 -17.22
CA GLY A 691 18.43 -20.04 -18.07
C GLY A 691 17.99 -18.79 -17.32
N VAL A 692 18.27 -18.74 -16.02
CA VAL A 692 17.93 -17.61 -15.17
C VAL A 692 19.14 -16.67 -15.12
N ASP A 693 18.93 -15.41 -15.47
CA ASP A 693 19.95 -14.36 -15.36
C ASP A 693 19.99 -13.84 -13.93
N ILE A 694 21.13 -14.03 -13.26
CA ILE A 694 21.35 -13.58 -11.87
C ILE A 694 21.99 -12.18 -11.80
N SER A 695 22.30 -11.56 -12.94
CA SER A 695 22.82 -10.18 -13.01
C SER A 695 21.71 -9.12 -13.00
N GLU A 696 20.46 -9.51 -13.29
CA GLU A 696 19.26 -8.66 -13.24
C GLU A 696 18.52 -8.81 -11.89
N VAL A 697 19.13 -8.48 -10.78
CA VAL A 697 18.38 -8.37 -9.53
C VAL A 697 18.01 -6.92 -9.29
N VAL A 698 16.77 -6.59 -9.56
CA VAL A 698 16.13 -5.40 -9.02
C VAL A 698 15.89 -5.70 -7.53
N GLU A 699 16.67 -5.09 -6.66
CA GLU A 699 16.34 -5.03 -5.24
C GLU A 699 15.04 -4.23 -5.10
N ASP A 700 13.94 -4.90 -4.74
CA ASP A 700 12.77 -4.20 -4.18
C ASP A 700 13.23 -3.57 -2.86
N GLU A 701 13.59 -2.30 -2.90
CA GLU A 701 14.01 -1.56 -1.72
C GLU A 701 12.87 -1.39 -0.72
N ASN A 702 12.91 -2.18 0.33
CA ASN A 702 12.35 -1.86 1.62
C ASN A 702 13.41 -2.12 2.71
N GLU A 703 14.57 -1.49 2.58
CA GLU A 703 15.52 -1.35 3.68
C GLU A 703 15.95 0.12 3.78
N GLU A 704 15.20 0.90 4.55
CA GLU A 704 15.79 2.08 5.17
C GLU A 704 16.95 1.63 6.05
N LYS A 705 18.17 1.97 5.62
CA LYS A 705 19.35 1.87 6.46
C LYS A 705 19.12 2.71 7.70
N THR A 706 18.91 2.05 8.83
CA THR A 706 19.22 2.61 10.12
C THR A 706 20.74 2.78 10.16
N GLU A 707 21.25 3.92 9.77
CA GLU A 707 22.60 4.37 10.16
C GLU A 707 22.51 4.98 11.57
N ASP A 708 23.34 4.46 12.46
CA ASP A 708 23.79 4.81 13.82
C ASP A 708 23.12 5.99 14.56
#